data_5e2410faa2f27d186d2daa8a1dbc077c
#
_entry.id   5e2410faa2f27d186d2daa8a1dbc077c
#
_cell.length_a   1.000
_cell.length_b   1.000
_cell.length_c   1.000
_cell.angle_alpha   90.00
_cell.angle_beta   90.00
_cell.angle_gamma   90.00
#
_symmetry.space_group_name_H-M   'P 1'
#
loop_
_entity.id
_entity.type
_entity.pdbx_description
1 polymer ?
#
loop_
_entity_poly.entity_id
_entity_poly.type
_entity_poly.pdbx_seq_one_letter_code
_entity_poly.pdbx_strand_id
1 'polypeptide(L)'
;MADNLRRSALEYHRLPKPGKLAIVATKPLANQRDLALAYTPGVAAACEAIVADPTEAASVTARGNLVAVITNGTAVLGLGPIGPLAAKPVMEGKAVLFKTFAGIDVFDIEIAETDPDRLVSIIASLEPTFGAINLEDIKAPECFEIERQLRERMRIPVFHDDQHGTAIIVAAAIRNGLKVVGKPFDQVRLVTSGAGAAALACLDLLVDMGMPIENITATDIAGVVHEGRNELMDPHKLRYARNTEARTLAEAIAGADVFLGLSAPGVLKPAMVATMADRPLILALANPVPEILPDEVRAVRSDAVIATGRSDYPNQVNNVLCFPFIFRGALDVGATTINEAMKIACVEALAALAEAESSDVVAAAYGGQLLTFGPDYLIPRPFDPRLIVQLAPAVAKAAMESGVATRPIADLDAYCEQLKRFVFRSGLVMKPVFEAARAAPRRLVFAEGEEDRVLSAVQTVIDEKLAVPILIGRPSVVASRIQRLGLRLQPGVNFELVDPQGDPRYKEYWTLYHQLMERKGVSPDLARNVVRSENTVIAALMVKRGEADAMICGTVGRYAQHLHNVLDVVGVRGGVKHVAAVHALLLPRGTFFLCDTQVTPEPTVEQIAEATLLAVEAVRRFGITPKVALLSHSNFGSADTESACRMRDALPVIRQRAPDLEIEGEMQGDSAVTEEIRNRLFPSSRLQGAANLLIMPTLDAANIAFTLLRALGEGLSIGPILLGAAQPAHILIPSVTVRGIVNMSALAVVEAQAAAPRS
;
A
#
# COMPACT_ATOMS: atom_id res chain seq x y z
N MET A 1 3.51 -27.89 14.70
CA MET A 1 3.45 -26.67 13.91
C MET A 1 4.14 -26.85 12.54
N ALA A 2 5.34 -27.38 12.44
CA ALA A 2 6.07 -27.58 11.16
C ALA A 2 5.34 -28.45 10.12
N ASP A 3 4.71 -29.56 10.54
CA ASP A 3 3.96 -30.44 9.62
C ASP A 3 2.70 -29.77 9.04
N ASN A 4 2.02 -28.92 9.81
CA ASN A 4 0.84 -28.21 9.34
C ASN A 4 1.23 -27.15 8.29
N LEU A 5 2.31 -26.39 8.53
CA LEU A 5 2.82 -25.41 7.58
C LEU A 5 3.29 -26.08 6.27
N ARG A 6 3.98 -27.21 6.37
CA ARG A 6 4.43 -27.99 5.21
C ARG A 6 3.25 -28.45 4.34
N ARG A 7 2.20 -28.95 4.98
CA ARG A 7 0.98 -29.39 4.28
C ARG A 7 0.30 -28.23 3.59
N SER A 8 0.09 -27.12 4.31
CA SER A 8 -0.53 -25.92 3.75
C SER A 8 0.28 -25.33 2.59
N ALA A 9 1.62 -25.35 2.68
CA ALA A 9 2.49 -24.92 1.59
C ALA A 9 2.32 -25.79 0.33
N LEU A 10 2.24 -27.11 0.47
CA LEU A 10 2.02 -28.01 -0.67
C LEU A 10 0.62 -27.81 -1.28
N GLU A 11 -0.41 -27.60 -0.46
CA GLU A 11 -1.76 -27.27 -0.91
C GLU A 11 -1.76 -25.95 -1.68
N TYR A 12 -1.10 -24.90 -1.17
CA TYR A 12 -0.97 -23.60 -1.84
C TYR A 12 -0.33 -23.70 -3.23
N HIS A 13 0.66 -24.57 -3.42
CA HIS A 13 1.33 -24.76 -4.72
C HIS A 13 0.50 -25.61 -5.70
N ARG A 14 -0.47 -26.39 -5.22
CA ARG A 14 -1.30 -27.30 -6.04
C ARG A 14 -2.67 -26.72 -6.41
N LEU A 15 -3.23 -25.85 -5.56
CA LEU A 15 -4.62 -25.40 -5.66
C LEU A 15 -4.71 -23.87 -5.81
N PRO A 16 -5.73 -23.35 -6.56
CA PRO A 16 -6.71 -24.11 -7.40
C PRO A 16 -6.11 -24.63 -8.71
N LYS A 17 -4.91 -24.16 -9.09
CA LYS A 17 -4.11 -24.62 -10.23
C LYS A 17 -2.67 -24.86 -9.75
N PRO A 18 -1.95 -25.83 -10.33
CA PRO A 18 -0.53 -26.00 -10.06
C PRO A 18 0.27 -24.74 -10.46
N GLY A 19 1.28 -24.41 -9.65
CA GLY A 19 2.13 -23.24 -9.87
C GLY A 19 1.51 -21.91 -9.40
N LYS A 20 2.27 -20.83 -9.54
CA LYS A 20 1.91 -19.47 -9.07
C LYS A 20 1.78 -18.46 -10.21
N LEU A 21 2.17 -18.81 -11.42
CA LEU A 21 2.18 -17.93 -12.58
C LEU A 21 1.13 -18.32 -13.62
N ALA A 22 0.64 -17.32 -14.33
CA ALA A 22 -0.19 -17.48 -15.51
C ALA A 22 0.17 -16.38 -16.53
N ILE A 23 0.12 -16.72 -17.81
CA ILE A 23 0.29 -15.76 -18.90
C ILE A 23 -1.09 -15.32 -19.33
N VAL A 24 -1.35 -14.01 -19.32
CA VAL A 24 -2.64 -13.40 -19.65
C VAL A 24 -2.43 -12.37 -20.76
N ALA A 25 -3.29 -12.43 -21.80
CA ALA A 25 -3.30 -11.44 -22.87
C ALA A 25 -3.75 -10.06 -22.33
N THR A 26 -3.00 -8.99 -22.66
CA THR A 26 -3.30 -7.62 -22.24
C THR A 26 -4.22 -6.87 -23.21
N LYS A 27 -4.45 -7.43 -24.40
CA LYS A 27 -5.30 -6.87 -25.46
C LYS A 27 -6.44 -7.82 -25.77
N PRO A 28 -7.65 -7.31 -26.06
CA PRO A 28 -8.77 -8.14 -26.50
C PRO A 28 -8.48 -8.73 -27.88
N LEU A 29 -9.00 -9.93 -28.15
CA LEU A 29 -9.00 -10.57 -29.45
C LEU A 29 -10.39 -11.17 -29.66
N ALA A 30 -11.37 -10.32 -29.99
CA ALA A 30 -12.77 -10.69 -30.06
C ALA A 30 -13.36 -10.66 -31.48
N ASN A 31 -12.71 -10.02 -32.44
CA ASN A 31 -13.21 -9.83 -33.79
C ASN A 31 -12.07 -9.75 -34.85
N GLN A 32 -12.47 -9.72 -36.14
CA GLN A 32 -11.53 -9.68 -37.28
C GLN A 32 -10.60 -8.45 -37.26
N ARG A 33 -11.09 -7.31 -36.74
CA ARG A 33 -10.26 -6.08 -36.63
C ARG A 33 -9.19 -6.27 -35.60
N ASP A 34 -9.54 -6.84 -34.43
CA ASP A 34 -8.55 -7.11 -33.38
C ASP A 34 -7.47 -8.07 -33.87
N LEU A 35 -7.86 -9.10 -34.64
CA LEU A 35 -6.92 -10.05 -35.25
C LEU A 35 -5.99 -9.33 -36.26
N ALA A 36 -6.52 -8.45 -37.08
CA ALA A 36 -5.73 -7.70 -38.04
C ALA A 36 -4.71 -6.75 -37.37
N LEU A 37 -5.05 -6.16 -36.23
CA LEU A 37 -4.17 -5.31 -35.45
C LEU A 37 -3.14 -6.11 -34.64
N ALA A 38 -3.57 -7.22 -34.02
CA ALA A 38 -2.73 -8.02 -33.13
C ALA A 38 -1.71 -8.89 -33.91
N TYR A 39 -2.04 -9.29 -35.15
CA TYR A 39 -1.22 -10.19 -35.94
C TYR A 39 -1.06 -9.67 -37.37
N THR A 40 -1.69 -10.28 -38.36
CA THR A 40 -1.50 -9.93 -39.78
C THR A 40 -2.68 -9.12 -40.32
N PRO A 41 -2.47 -7.93 -40.94
CA PRO A 41 -1.20 -7.31 -41.36
C PRO A 41 -0.62 -6.29 -40.35
N GLY A 42 -1.36 -5.87 -39.33
CA GLY A 42 -1.03 -4.72 -38.49
C GLY A 42 0.25 -4.86 -37.65
N VAL A 43 0.66 -6.09 -37.30
CA VAL A 43 1.90 -6.33 -36.53
C VAL A 43 3.16 -5.81 -37.24
N ALA A 44 3.14 -5.74 -38.58
CA ALA A 44 4.27 -5.23 -39.37
C ALA A 44 4.66 -3.80 -38.96
N ALA A 45 3.71 -2.94 -38.67
CA ALA A 45 3.97 -1.55 -38.25
C ALA A 45 4.78 -1.47 -36.94
N ALA A 46 4.51 -2.36 -35.98
CA ALA A 46 5.29 -2.45 -34.75
C ALA A 46 6.72 -2.96 -35.00
N CYS A 47 6.88 -3.95 -35.92
CA CYS A 47 8.20 -4.43 -36.30
C CYS A 47 9.01 -3.34 -37.00
N GLU A 48 8.40 -2.60 -37.93
CA GLU A 48 9.05 -1.49 -38.66
C GLU A 48 9.47 -0.36 -37.71
N ALA A 49 8.66 -0.02 -36.69
CA ALA A 49 9.00 0.95 -35.67
C ALA A 49 10.25 0.53 -34.87
N ILE A 50 10.35 -0.74 -34.48
CA ILE A 50 11.52 -1.27 -33.76
C ILE A 50 12.78 -1.29 -34.68
N VAL A 51 12.63 -1.59 -35.97
CA VAL A 51 13.73 -1.53 -36.91
C VAL A 51 14.25 -0.10 -37.08
N ALA A 52 13.36 0.88 -37.12
CA ALA A 52 13.72 2.29 -37.23
C ALA A 52 14.36 2.84 -35.93
N ASP A 53 13.83 2.46 -34.77
CA ASP A 53 14.37 2.80 -33.46
C ASP A 53 14.23 1.60 -32.49
N PRO A 54 15.33 0.90 -32.18
CA PRO A 54 15.30 -0.24 -31.25
C PRO A 54 14.74 0.07 -29.84
N THR A 55 14.72 1.34 -29.42
CA THR A 55 14.18 1.73 -28.11
C THR A 55 12.65 1.58 -28.06
N GLU A 56 11.97 1.62 -29.22
CA GLU A 56 10.53 1.38 -29.35
C GLU A 56 10.10 -0.04 -28.92
N ALA A 57 11.02 -1.00 -28.89
CA ALA A 57 10.71 -2.33 -28.38
C ALA A 57 10.15 -2.29 -26.96
N ALA A 58 10.52 -1.31 -26.15
CA ALA A 58 10.02 -1.15 -24.78
C ALA A 58 8.58 -0.57 -24.71
N SER A 59 8.13 0.16 -25.74
CA SER A 59 6.82 0.81 -25.78
C SER A 59 5.78 -0.02 -26.55
N VAL A 60 6.18 -0.74 -27.60
CA VAL A 60 5.27 -1.52 -28.47
C VAL A 60 5.22 -3.01 -28.13
N THR A 61 6.07 -3.49 -27.19
CA THR A 61 6.07 -4.87 -26.70
C THR A 61 6.07 -4.95 -25.17
N ALA A 62 5.96 -6.16 -24.61
CA ALA A 62 6.06 -6.39 -23.16
C ALA A 62 7.49 -6.19 -22.62
N ARG A 63 8.52 -6.08 -23.49
CA ARG A 63 9.94 -6.04 -23.10
C ARG A 63 10.26 -4.97 -22.06
N GLY A 64 9.65 -3.80 -22.15
CA GLY A 64 9.89 -2.68 -21.23
C GLY A 64 9.45 -2.95 -19.79
N ASN A 65 8.63 -3.98 -19.55
CA ASN A 65 8.13 -4.36 -18.21
C ASN A 65 8.40 -5.84 -17.88
N LEU A 66 9.29 -6.52 -18.62
CA LEU A 66 9.53 -7.96 -18.49
C LEU A 66 10.94 -8.24 -17.98
N VAL A 67 11.05 -8.95 -16.87
CA VAL A 67 12.31 -9.39 -16.24
C VAL A 67 12.44 -10.91 -16.37
N ALA A 68 13.64 -11.42 -16.65
CA ALA A 68 13.95 -12.82 -16.44
C ALA A 68 14.50 -13.05 -15.03
N VAL A 69 13.94 -13.99 -14.28
CA VAL A 69 14.54 -14.54 -13.07
C VAL A 69 15.24 -15.84 -13.45
N ILE A 70 16.56 -15.86 -13.37
CA ILE A 70 17.38 -16.94 -13.90
C ILE A 70 18.15 -17.65 -12.79
N THR A 71 18.06 -18.97 -12.77
CA THR A 71 18.81 -19.83 -11.86
C THR A 71 19.37 -21.07 -12.55
N ASN A 72 20.44 -21.64 -11.99
CA ASN A 72 20.85 -23.01 -12.27
C ASN A 72 20.67 -23.94 -11.06
N GLY A 73 20.09 -23.43 -9.96
CA GLY A 73 19.77 -24.21 -8.78
C GLY A 73 20.95 -24.75 -7.99
N THR A 74 22.11 -24.07 -8.06
CA THR A 74 23.35 -24.53 -7.42
C THR A 74 23.52 -24.05 -5.98
N ALA A 75 22.71 -23.07 -5.52
CA ALA A 75 22.78 -22.55 -4.16
C ALA A 75 21.38 -22.14 -3.64
N VAL A 76 20.39 -23.02 -3.78
CA VAL A 76 19.01 -22.72 -3.36
C VAL A 76 18.95 -22.59 -1.84
N LEU A 77 18.38 -21.49 -1.37
CA LEU A 77 18.34 -21.06 0.02
C LEU A 77 18.00 -22.19 1.00
N GLY A 78 18.93 -22.52 1.89
CA GLY A 78 18.77 -23.54 2.93
C GLY A 78 18.73 -25.00 2.44
N LEU A 79 18.70 -25.23 1.12
CA LEU A 79 18.61 -26.55 0.51
C LEU A 79 19.89 -26.94 -0.26
N GLY A 80 20.72 -25.96 -0.64
CA GLY A 80 21.97 -26.18 -1.37
C GLY A 80 21.75 -26.51 -2.87
N PRO A 81 22.60 -27.35 -3.48
CA PRO A 81 22.60 -27.63 -4.91
C PRO A 81 21.52 -28.67 -5.30
N ILE A 82 20.25 -28.26 -5.25
CA ILE A 82 19.12 -29.16 -5.56
C ILE A 82 18.77 -29.21 -7.06
N GLY A 83 19.45 -28.40 -7.87
CA GLY A 83 19.30 -28.33 -9.33
C GLY A 83 18.14 -27.44 -9.80
N PRO A 84 18.14 -27.10 -11.12
CA PRO A 84 17.24 -26.09 -11.67
C PRO A 84 15.76 -26.47 -11.56
N LEU A 85 15.39 -27.73 -11.83
CA LEU A 85 13.98 -28.13 -11.77
C LEU A 85 13.38 -28.01 -10.36
N ALA A 86 14.15 -28.35 -9.31
CA ALA A 86 13.69 -28.24 -7.94
C ALA A 86 13.70 -26.79 -7.42
N ALA A 87 14.46 -25.89 -8.06
CA ALA A 87 14.48 -24.46 -7.77
C ALA A 87 13.23 -23.71 -8.29
N LYS A 88 12.51 -24.26 -9.29
CA LYS A 88 11.37 -23.59 -9.94
C LYS A 88 10.32 -23.02 -8.98
N PRO A 89 9.89 -23.69 -7.90
CA PRO A 89 8.93 -23.09 -6.97
C PRO A 89 9.43 -21.82 -6.29
N VAL A 90 10.75 -21.68 -6.10
CA VAL A 90 11.36 -20.46 -5.53
C VAL A 90 11.31 -19.34 -6.57
N MET A 91 11.67 -19.62 -7.83
CA MET A 91 11.67 -18.66 -8.94
C MET A 91 10.26 -18.14 -9.25
N GLU A 92 9.25 -19.04 -9.28
CA GLU A 92 7.84 -18.59 -9.36
C GLU A 92 7.45 -17.71 -8.17
N GLY A 93 7.95 -17.98 -6.98
CA GLY A 93 7.76 -17.13 -5.80
C GLY A 93 8.33 -15.74 -6.02
N LYS A 94 9.55 -15.64 -6.52
CA LYS A 94 10.21 -14.38 -6.87
C LYS A 94 9.40 -13.60 -7.90
N ALA A 95 8.88 -14.27 -8.92
CA ALA A 95 8.04 -13.66 -9.94
C ALA A 95 6.73 -13.05 -9.39
N VAL A 96 6.08 -13.75 -8.45
CA VAL A 96 4.89 -13.22 -7.74
C VAL A 96 5.23 -11.95 -6.95
N LEU A 97 6.38 -11.90 -6.30
CA LEU A 97 6.82 -10.71 -5.55
C LEU A 97 7.07 -9.52 -6.48
N PHE A 98 7.75 -9.70 -7.61
CA PHE A 98 7.92 -8.67 -8.64
C PHE A 98 6.58 -8.12 -9.12
N LYS A 99 5.62 -9.01 -9.44
CA LYS A 99 4.30 -8.60 -9.92
C LYS A 99 3.49 -7.87 -8.86
N THR A 100 3.49 -8.40 -7.63
CA THR A 100 2.68 -7.85 -6.53
C THR A 100 3.17 -6.47 -6.09
N PHE A 101 4.48 -6.31 -5.89
CA PHE A 101 5.05 -5.11 -5.29
C PHE A 101 5.42 -4.02 -6.30
N ALA A 102 5.75 -4.40 -7.54
CA ALA A 102 6.21 -3.43 -8.54
C ALA A 102 5.46 -3.50 -9.88
N GLY A 103 4.48 -4.38 -10.06
CA GLY A 103 3.74 -4.53 -11.31
C GLY A 103 4.57 -5.09 -12.46
N ILE A 104 5.78 -5.60 -12.19
CA ILE A 104 6.72 -6.15 -13.18
C ILE A 104 6.29 -7.57 -13.57
N ASP A 105 6.25 -7.85 -14.86
CA ASP A 105 6.06 -9.18 -15.38
C ASP A 105 7.36 -9.96 -15.38
N VAL A 106 7.29 -11.27 -15.11
CA VAL A 106 8.49 -12.12 -15.00
C VAL A 106 8.28 -13.43 -15.73
N PHE A 107 9.33 -13.85 -16.45
CA PHE A 107 9.52 -15.25 -16.79
C PHE A 107 10.63 -15.82 -15.92
N ASP A 108 10.34 -16.90 -15.20
CA ASP A 108 11.33 -17.69 -14.49
C ASP A 108 11.97 -18.71 -15.45
N ILE A 109 13.30 -18.74 -15.45
CA ILE A 109 14.11 -19.53 -16.41
C ILE A 109 15.12 -20.35 -15.64
N GLU A 110 14.85 -21.64 -15.55
CA GLU A 110 15.71 -22.62 -14.90
C GLU A 110 16.62 -23.28 -15.94
N ILE A 111 17.94 -23.05 -15.85
CA ILE A 111 18.92 -23.49 -16.85
C ILE A 111 19.73 -24.67 -16.30
N ALA A 112 19.69 -25.80 -17.01
CA ALA A 112 20.44 -27.00 -16.66
C ALA A 112 21.89 -26.94 -17.18
N GLU A 113 22.65 -25.88 -16.81
CA GLU A 113 24.04 -25.67 -17.14
C GLU A 113 24.82 -25.23 -15.90
N THR A 114 25.96 -25.83 -15.67
CA THR A 114 26.85 -25.53 -14.53
C THR A 114 28.19 -24.91 -14.95
N ASP A 115 28.55 -25.02 -16.21
CA ASP A 115 29.73 -24.35 -16.76
C ASP A 115 29.44 -22.83 -16.87
N PRO A 116 30.24 -21.98 -16.21
CA PRO A 116 29.98 -20.54 -16.17
C PRO A 116 29.96 -19.87 -17.55
N ASP A 117 30.90 -20.22 -18.44
CA ASP A 117 31.03 -19.57 -19.77
C ASP A 117 29.86 -19.94 -20.67
N ARG A 118 29.39 -21.20 -20.60
CA ARG A 118 28.20 -21.64 -21.32
C ARG A 118 26.95 -20.99 -20.75
N LEU A 119 26.83 -20.93 -19.44
CA LEU A 119 25.69 -20.26 -18.78
C LEU A 119 25.61 -18.79 -19.17
N VAL A 120 26.73 -18.07 -19.16
CA VAL A 120 26.83 -16.70 -19.62
C VAL A 120 26.38 -16.55 -21.09
N SER A 121 26.82 -17.47 -21.97
CA SER A 121 26.46 -17.44 -23.38
C SER A 121 24.96 -17.67 -23.61
N ILE A 122 24.35 -18.58 -22.86
CA ILE A 122 22.89 -18.83 -22.90
C ILE A 122 22.14 -17.58 -22.42
N ILE A 123 22.49 -17.04 -21.27
CA ILE A 123 21.79 -15.88 -20.68
C ILE A 123 21.92 -14.65 -21.58
N ALA A 124 23.11 -14.37 -22.09
CA ALA A 124 23.34 -13.22 -22.97
C ALA A 124 22.49 -13.29 -24.26
N SER A 125 22.22 -14.49 -24.79
CA SER A 125 21.38 -14.68 -25.96
C SER A 125 19.88 -14.37 -25.73
N LEU A 126 19.45 -14.26 -24.48
CA LEU A 126 18.07 -13.94 -24.10
C LEU A 126 17.79 -12.42 -24.04
N GLU A 127 18.82 -11.56 -24.14
CA GLU A 127 18.70 -10.10 -24.04
C GLU A 127 17.57 -9.48 -24.88
N PRO A 128 17.30 -9.91 -26.13
CA PRO A 128 16.25 -9.31 -26.96
C PRO A 128 14.85 -9.45 -26.34
N THR A 129 14.63 -10.45 -25.50
CA THR A 129 13.31 -10.74 -24.91
C THR A 129 13.02 -9.87 -23.69
N PHE A 130 14.04 -9.50 -22.91
CA PHE A 130 13.87 -8.93 -21.56
C PHE A 130 14.33 -7.48 -21.46
N GLY A 131 13.72 -6.76 -20.51
CA GLY A 131 14.16 -5.44 -20.09
C GLY A 131 15.26 -5.46 -19.02
N ALA A 132 15.35 -6.56 -18.25
CA ALA A 132 16.40 -6.77 -17.24
C ALA A 132 16.51 -8.26 -16.85
N ILE A 133 17.60 -8.63 -16.19
CA ILE A 133 17.91 -9.98 -15.71
C ILE A 133 18.13 -9.95 -14.19
N ASN A 134 17.41 -10.77 -13.47
CA ASN A 134 17.66 -11.12 -12.07
C ASN A 134 18.32 -12.49 -12.00
N LEU A 135 19.56 -12.57 -11.51
CA LEU A 135 20.23 -13.83 -11.20
C LEU A 135 19.88 -14.26 -9.77
N GLU A 136 19.56 -15.53 -9.59
CA GLU A 136 19.09 -16.08 -8.31
C GLU A 136 19.70 -17.46 -8.03
N ASP A 137 20.07 -17.72 -6.78
CA ASP A 137 20.49 -19.04 -6.29
C ASP A 137 21.66 -19.67 -7.10
N ILE A 138 22.61 -18.85 -7.59
CA ILE A 138 23.83 -19.29 -8.26
C ILE A 138 24.97 -19.23 -7.25
N LYS A 139 25.69 -20.36 -7.07
CA LYS A 139 26.72 -20.49 -6.06
C LYS A 139 27.95 -19.62 -6.27
N ALA A 140 28.59 -19.20 -5.19
CA ALA A 140 29.93 -18.64 -5.20
C ALA A 140 31.01 -19.74 -5.34
N PRO A 141 32.18 -19.45 -5.98
CA PRO A 141 32.56 -18.13 -6.53
C PRO A 141 32.07 -17.87 -7.96
N GLU A 142 31.44 -18.84 -8.63
CA GLU A 142 31.03 -18.77 -10.02
C GLU A 142 30.07 -17.61 -10.28
N CYS A 143 29.18 -17.26 -9.34
CA CYS A 143 28.23 -16.19 -9.49
C CYS A 143 28.88 -14.81 -9.74
N PHE A 144 30.05 -14.55 -9.17
CA PHE A 144 30.79 -13.29 -9.38
C PHE A 144 31.21 -13.12 -10.83
N GLU A 145 31.79 -14.17 -11.39
CA GLU A 145 32.29 -14.15 -12.76
C GLU A 145 31.15 -14.14 -13.78
N ILE A 146 30.08 -14.90 -13.52
CA ILE A 146 28.87 -14.93 -14.36
C ILE A 146 28.24 -13.53 -14.42
N GLU A 147 28.01 -12.88 -13.28
CA GLU A 147 27.43 -11.53 -13.26
C GLU A 147 28.34 -10.53 -13.94
N ARG A 148 29.64 -10.53 -13.64
CA ARG A 148 30.60 -9.61 -14.26
C ARG A 148 30.60 -9.73 -15.79
N GLN A 149 30.71 -10.94 -16.34
CA GLN A 149 30.70 -11.16 -17.77
C GLN A 149 29.37 -10.74 -18.43
N LEU A 150 28.24 -11.01 -17.78
CA LEU A 150 26.94 -10.61 -18.30
C LEU A 150 26.78 -9.08 -18.31
N ARG A 151 27.18 -8.39 -17.25
CA ARG A 151 27.16 -6.92 -17.19
C ARG A 151 28.05 -6.27 -18.26
N GLU A 152 29.15 -6.89 -18.64
CA GLU A 152 30.03 -6.41 -19.72
C GLU A 152 29.43 -6.65 -21.10
N ARG A 153 28.71 -7.75 -21.31
CA ARG A 153 28.18 -8.17 -22.62
C ARG A 153 26.81 -7.59 -22.94
N MET A 154 25.95 -7.47 -21.93
CA MET A 154 24.54 -7.08 -22.09
C MET A 154 24.34 -5.57 -21.95
N ARG A 155 23.32 -5.04 -22.63
CA ARG A 155 22.91 -3.63 -22.61
C ARG A 155 21.62 -3.40 -21.81
N ILE A 156 21.25 -4.37 -20.99
CA ILE A 156 20.14 -4.32 -20.03
C ILE A 156 20.68 -4.61 -18.63
N PRO A 157 20.00 -4.17 -17.56
CA PRO A 157 20.43 -4.45 -16.19
C PRO A 157 20.56 -5.95 -15.93
N VAL A 158 21.70 -6.35 -15.36
CA VAL A 158 21.94 -7.66 -14.77
C VAL A 158 22.23 -7.46 -13.30
N PHE A 159 21.53 -8.15 -12.42
CA PHE A 159 21.59 -7.96 -10.97
C PHE A 159 21.42 -9.30 -10.26
N HIS A 160 22.38 -9.65 -9.43
CA HIS A 160 22.32 -10.85 -8.60
C HIS A 160 21.71 -10.50 -7.23
N ASP A 161 20.47 -10.93 -6.98
CA ASP A 161 19.73 -10.49 -5.79
C ASP A 161 20.35 -10.97 -4.48
N ASP A 162 20.84 -12.23 -4.42
CA ASP A 162 21.50 -12.77 -3.22
C ASP A 162 22.73 -11.97 -2.81
N GLN A 163 23.41 -11.33 -3.77
CA GLN A 163 24.54 -10.44 -3.51
C GLN A 163 24.04 -9.03 -3.18
N HIS A 164 23.47 -8.37 -4.15
CA HIS A 164 23.24 -6.93 -4.11
C HIS A 164 21.93 -6.55 -3.40
N GLY A 165 20.87 -7.37 -3.53
CA GLY A 165 19.64 -7.16 -2.76
C GLY A 165 19.89 -7.28 -1.27
N THR A 166 20.62 -8.32 -0.86
CA THR A 166 21.05 -8.51 0.53
C THR A 166 21.93 -7.35 1.01
N ALA A 167 22.91 -6.92 0.20
CA ALA A 167 23.81 -5.83 0.55
C ALA A 167 23.07 -4.51 0.80
N ILE A 168 22.11 -4.16 -0.05
CA ILE A 168 21.33 -2.93 0.08
C ILE A 168 20.53 -2.90 1.38
N ILE A 169 19.87 -4.00 1.72
CA ILE A 169 19.02 -4.05 2.92
C ILE A 169 19.86 -4.08 4.18
N VAL A 170 20.96 -4.84 4.18
CA VAL A 170 21.93 -4.87 5.29
C VAL A 170 22.53 -3.50 5.52
N ALA A 171 22.94 -2.80 4.46
CA ALA A 171 23.50 -1.45 4.57
C ALA A 171 22.48 -0.46 5.14
N ALA A 172 21.21 -0.50 4.74
CA ALA A 172 20.16 0.31 5.31
C ALA A 172 19.92 0.01 6.80
N ALA A 173 19.88 -1.29 7.17
CA ALA A 173 19.70 -1.72 8.55
C ALA A 173 20.88 -1.31 9.44
N ILE A 174 22.12 -1.45 8.96
CA ILE A 174 23.33 -1.02 9.70
C ILE A 174 23.32 0.49 9.87
N ARG A 175 23.09 1.26 8.80
CA ARG A 175 23.02 2.73 8.87
C ARG A 175 22.03 3.20 9.93
N ASN A 176 20.82 2.71 9.90
CA ASN A 176 19.77 3.06 10.84
C ASN A 176 20.03 2.51 12.25
N GLY A 177 20.55 1.30 12.37
CA GLY A 177 20.96 0.71 13.64
C GLY A 177 22.04 1.54 14.33
N LEU A 178 23.05 1.99 13.59
CA LEU A 178 24.11 2.85 14.12
C LEU A 178 23.59 4.22 14.56
N LYS A 179 22.62 4.78 13.83
CA LYS A 179 21.94 6.02 14.22
C LYS A 179 21.17 5.82 15.53
N VAL A 180 20.46 4.72 15.72
CA VAL A 180 19.71 4.38 16.94
C VAL A 180 20.65 4.21 18.13
N VAL A 181 21.80 3.55 17.95
CA VAL A 181 22.78 3.37 19.03
C VAL A 181 23.75 4.55 19.19
N GLY A 182 23.66 5.56 18.30
CA GLY A 182 24.46 6.79 18.38
C GLY A 182 25.95 6.58 18.12
N LYS A 183 26.32 5.69 17.15
CA LYS A 183 27.71 5.42 16.77
C LYS A 183 27.98 5.93 15.34
N PRO A 184 29.13 6.63 15.10
CA PRO A 184 29.50 7.09 13.77
C PRO A 184 29.82 5.92 12.84
N PHE A 185 29.33 5.98 11.60
CA PHE A 185 29.44 4.91 10.59
C PHE A 185 30.90 4.58 10.22
N ASP A 186 31.78 5.57 10.25
CA ASP A 186 33.19 5.47 9.89
C ASP A 186 34.11 5.04 11.05
N GLN A 187 33.57 4.90 12.28
CA GLN A 187 34.37 4.60 13.47
C GLN A 187 34.07 3.23 14.09
N VAL A 188 33.02 2.56 13.62
CA VAL A 188 32.58 1.27 14.18
C VAL A 188 33.44 0.13 13.69
N ARG A 189 33.63 -0.88 14.55
CA ARG A 189 34.25 -2.16 14.20
C ARG A 189 33.18 -3.18 13.83
N LEU A 190 33.25 -3.68 12.59
CA LEU A 190 32.35 -4.68 12.06
C LEU A 190 33.05 -6.05 11.95
N VAL A 191 32.39 -7.07 12.49
CA VAL A 191 32.83 -8.46 12.33
C VAL A 191 31.72 -9.25 11.59
N THR A 192 32.08 -9.91 10.49
CA THR A 192 31.14 -10.77 9.79
C THR A 192 31.44 -12.24 9.99
N SER A 193 30.39 -13.04 10.18
CA SER A 193 30.43 -14.49 10.09
C SER A 193 29.86 -14.93 8.75
N GLY A 194 30.71 -15.44 7.92
CA GLY A 194 30.48 -15.73 6.50
C GLY A 194 31.34 -14.82 5.61
N ALA A 195 31.98 -15.41 4.61
CA ALA A 195 32.73 -14.71 3.56
C ALA A 195 32.37 -15.28 2.18
N GLY A 196 31.08 -15.57 1.97
CA GLY A 196 30.49 -15.95 0.70
C GLY A 196 29.96 -14.75 -0.09
N ALA A 197 29.19 -15.01 -1.17
CA ALA A 197 28.68 -13.99 -2.08
C ALA A 197 27.95 -12.86 -1.37
N ALA A 198 26.96 -13.16 -0.56
CA ALA A 198 26.18 -12.15 0.16
C ALA A 198 27.03 -11.32 1.12
N ALA A 199 27.91 -11.98 1.90
CA ALA A 199 28.74 -11.30 2.88
C ALA A 199 29.72 -10.32 2.19
N LEU A 200 30.44 -10.77 1.17
CA LEU A 200 31.39 -9.92 0.45
C LEU A 200 30.70 -8.74 -0.24
N ALA A 201 29.54 -8.95 -0.86
CA ALA A 201 28.75 -7.87 -1.45
C ALA A 201 28.28 -6.85 -0.40
N CYS A 202 27.89 -7.30 0.81
CA CYS A 202 27.57 -6.39 1.92
C CYS A 202 28.78 -5.54 2.33
N LEU A 203 29.93 -6.17 2.49
CA LEU A 203 31.15 -5.46 2.87
C LEU A 203 31.60 -4.47 1.80
N ASP A 204 31.56 -4.85 0.53
CA ASP A 204 31.88 -3.95 -0.59
C ASP A 204 30.99 -2.72 -0.59
N LEU A 205 29.67 -2.88 -0.48
CA LEU A 205 28.74 -1.75 -0.43
C LEU A 205 28.96 -0.86 0.80
N LEU A 206 29.24 -1.42 1.97
CA LEU A 206 29.53 -0.63 3.18
C LEU A 206 30.81 0.20 3.00
N VAL A 207 31.85 -0.36 2.35
CA VAL A 207 33.07 0.36 2.02
C VAL A 207 32.78 1.50 1.03
N ASP A 208 31.99 1.23 -0.02
CA ASP A 208 31.59 2.25 -1.01
C ASP A 208 30.75 3.38 -0.37
N MET A 209 30.05 3.10 0.71
CA MET A 209 29.31 4.08 1.52
C MET A 209 30.21 4.83 2.53
N GLY A 210 31.50 4.49 2.64
CA GLY A 210 32.47 5.20 3.47
C GLY A 210 32.87 4.50 4.79
N MET A 211 32.53 3.22 4.98
CA MET A 211 33.09 2.46 6.11
C MET A 211 34.56 2.11 5.80
N PRO A 212 35.52 2.48 6.69
CA PRO A 212 36.92 2.14 6.46
C PRO A 212 37.12 0.63 6.42
N ILE A 213 37.79 0.15 5.38
CA ILE A 213 38.03 -1.29 5.20
C ILE A 213 38.83 -1.88 6.38
N GLU A 214 39.68 -1.09 7.01
CA GLU A 214 40.45 -1.45 8.22
C GLU A 214 39.57 -1.72 9.45
N ASN A 215 38.34 -1.27 9.47
CA ASN A 215 37.39 -1.53 10.55
C ASN A 215 36.60 -2.84 10.36
N ILE A 216 36.78 -3.50 9.22
CA ILE A 216 36.06 -4.73 8.89
C ILE A 216 36.94 -5.96 9.12
N THR A 217 36.41 -6.95 9.83
CA THR A 217 37.04 -8.26 10.00
C THR A 217 36.09 -9.35 9.48
N ALA A 218 36.49 -10.04 8.42
CA ALA A 218 35.72 -11.14 7.85
C ALA A 218 36.14 -12.48 8.47
N THR A 219 35.17 -13.37 8.72
CA THR A 219 35.42 -14.75 9.15
C THR A 219 34.63 -15.74 8.31
N ASP A 220 35.14 -16.95 8.16
CA ASP A 220 34.42 -18.05 7.54
C ASP A 220 34.65 -19.36 8.33
N ILE A 221 34.32 -20.51 7.73
CA ILE A 221 34.48 -21.81 8.40
C ILE A 221 35.94 -22.15 8.78
N ALA A 222 36.94 -21.56 8.11
CA ALA A 222 38.34 -21.70 8.45
C ALA A 222 38.85 -20.61 9.41
N GLY A 223 37.95 -19.79 9.99
CA GLY A 223 38.27 -18.70 10.93
C GLY A 223 38.41 -17.33 10.27
N VAL A 224 39.24 -16.48 10.89
CA VAL A 224 39.45 -15.09 10.42
C VAL A 224 40.14 -15.08 9.06
N VAL A 225 39.69 -14.20 8.18
CA VAL A 225 40.36 -13.92 6.91
C VAL A 225 41.53 -12.97 7.22
N HIS A 226 42.76 -13.54 7.30
CA HIS A 226 43.96 -12.80 7.69
C HIS A 226 45.08 -12.89 6.63
N GLU A 227 46.02 -11.99 6.70
CA GLU A 227 47.20 -12.01 5.85
C GLU A 227 47.98 -13.30 6.03
N GLY A 228 48.42 -13.92 4.92
CA GLY A 228 49.12 -15.19 4.92
C GLY A 228 48.29 -16.47 5.06
N ARG A 229 46.97 -16.33 5.21
CA ARG A 229 46.05 -17.47 5.13
C ARG A 229 45.93 -17.94 3.67
N ASN A 230 46.01 -19.27 3.47
CA ASN A 230 45.87 -19.89 2.16
C ASN A 230 44.62 -20.77 2.03
N GLU A 231 44.04 -21.22 3.15
CA GLU A 231 42.88 -22.08 3.16
C GLU A 231 41.60 -21.32 2.82
N LEU A 232 40.81 -21.82 1.86
CA LEU A 232 39.54 -21.27 1.40
C LEU A 232 39.63 -19.77 0.98
N MET A 233 40.75 -19.38 0.39
CA MET A 233 40.98 -18.03 -0.11
C MET A 233 40.68 -17.92 -1.61
N ASP A 234 40.13 -16.77 -2.00
CA ASP A 234 39.89 -16.35 -3.37
C ASP A 234 40.20 -14.83 -3.51
N PRO A 235 40.26 -14.26 -4.74
CA PRO A 235 40.60 -12.86 -4.94
C PRO A 235 39.66 -11.88 -4.21
N HIS A 236 38.38 -12.20 -4.07
CA HIS A 236 37.40 -11.35 -3.39
C HIS A 236 37.64 -11.30 -1.86
N LYS A 237 37.93 -12.48 -1.25
CA LYS A 237 38.29 -12.55 0.17
C LYS A 237 39.62 -11.87 0.50
N LEU A 238 40.60 -11.92 -0.42
CA LEU A 238 41.91 -11.29 -0.24
C LEU A 238 41.80 -9.79 0.04
N ARG A 239 40.80 -9.11 -0.49
CA ARG A 239 40.52 -7.70 -0.21
C ARG A 239 40.33 -7.43 1.29
N TYR A 240 39.79 -8.40 1.99
CA TYR A 240 39.46 -8.31 3.44
C TYR A 240 40.48 -9.03 4.34
N ALA A 241 41.62 -9.50 3.79
CA ALA A 241 42.67 -10.09 4.60
C ALA A 241 43.29 -9.05 5.55
N ARG A 242 43.31 -9.37 6.83
CA ARG A 242 43.72 -8.44 7.91
C ARG A 242 45.05 -8.86 8.50
N ASN A 243 45.86 -7.89 8.87
CA ASN A 243 46.99 -8.10 9.77
C ASN A 243 46.48 -8.14 11.20
N THR A 244 46.22 -9.33 11.72
CA THR A 244 45.64 -9.57 13.04
C THR A 244 46.09 -10.88 13.62
N GLU A 245 46.22 -10.94 14.94
CA GLU A 245 46.50 -12.20 15.69
C GLU A 245 45.25 -13.05 15.91
N ALA A 246 44.04 -12.48 15.75
CA ALA A 246 42.79 -13.20 15.88
C ALA A 246 42.69 -14.32 14.80
N ARG A 247 42.26 -15.51 15.18
CA ARG A 247 42.09 -16.67 14.28
C ARG A 247 40.66 -17.19 14.29
N THR A 248 39.89 -16.90 15.32
CA THR A 248 38.52 -17.38 15.51
C THR A 248 37.52 -16.23 15.56
N LEU A 249 36.24 -16.56 15.29
CA LEU A 249 35.15 -15.59 15.47
C LEU A 249 35.12 -15.04 16.92
N ALA A 250 35.34 -15.90 17.92
CA ALA A 250 35.32 -15.50 19.33
C ALA A 250 36.40 -14.44 19.67
N GLU A 251 37.58 -14.56 19.07
CA GLU A 251 38.66 -13.57 19.25
C GLU A 251 38.38 -12.27 18.49
N ALA A 252 37.84 -12.39 17.28
CA ALA A 252 37.56 -11.22 16.42
C ALA A 252 36.42 -10.34 16.95
N ILE A 253 35.39 -10.96 17.54
CA ILE A 253 34.16 -10.24 17.95
C ILE A 253 34.33 -9.42 19.24
N ALA A 254 35.36 -9.70 20.02
CA ALA A 254 35.61 -8.95 21.25
C ALA A 254 35.80 -7.46 21.00
N GLY A 255 34.93 -6.63 21.59
CA GLY A 255 34.88 -5.18 21.40
C GLY A 255 34.37 -4.74 20.03
N ALA A 256 33.75 -5.61 19.22
CA ALA A 256 33.08 -5.23 17.98
C ALA A 256 31.77 -4.50 18.25
N ASP A 257 31.49 -3.48 17.42
CA ASP A 257 30.25 -2.71 17.49
C ASP A 257 29.11 -3.38 16.69
N VAL A 258 29.47 -4.01 15.57
CA VAL A 258 28.51 -4.62 14.64
C VAL A 258 28.90 -6.08 14.38
N PHE A 259 27.95 -6.99 14.53
CA PHE A 259 28.03 -8.35 14.03
C PHE A 259 27.12 -8.51 12.84
N LEU A 260 27.68 -9.02 11.72
CA LEU A 260 26.95 -9.36 10.52
C LEU A 260 27.06 -10.89 10.28
N GLY A 261 25.97 -11.61 10.53
CA GLY A 261 25.87 -13.05 10.31
C GLY A 261 25.25 -13.38 8.96
N LEU A 262 26.00 -14.04 8.09
CA LEU A 262 25.58 -14.52 6.78
C LEU A 262 26.21 -15.93 6.56
N SER A 263 26.02 -16.82 7.54
CA SER A 263 26.73 -18.10 7.58
C SER A 263 25.82 -19.27 7.96
N ALA A 264 25.89 -19.74 9.19
CA ALA A 264 25.22 -20.95 9.61
C ALA A 264 24.56 -20.82 10.98
N PRO A 265 23.51 -21.60 11.28
CA PRO A 265 22.80 -21.57 12.54
C PRO A 265 23.73 -21.75 13.76
N GLY A 266 23.51 -20.92 14.79
CA GLY A 266 24.11 -21.11 16.10
C GLY A 266 25.62 -20.88 16.18
N VAL A 267 26.27 -20.26 15.20
CA VAL A 267 27.72 -19.96 15.23
C VAL A 267 28.07 -18.86 16.23
N LEU A 268 27.19 -17.90 16.44
CA LEU A 268 27.36 -16.85 17.46
C LEU A 268 26.82 -17.35 18.81
N LYS A 269 27.68 -17.34 19.83
CA LYS A 269 27.31 -17.81 21.17
C LYS A 269 27.04 -16.65 22.13
N PRO A 270 26.14 -16.80 23.12
CA PRO A 270 25.89 -15.76 24.13
C PRO A 270 27.15 -15.22 24.79
N ALA A 271 28.14 -16.08 25.08
CA ALA A 271 29.42 -15.65 25.64
C ALA A 271 30.23 -14.72 24.73
N MET A 272 30.13 -14.90 23.40
CA MET A 272 30.75 -14.00 22.43
C MET A 272 30.03 -12.63 22.40
N VAL A 273 28.69 -12.65 22.42
CA VAL A 273 27.88 -11.41 22.47
C VAL A 273 28.21 -10.58 23.72
N ALA A 274 28.46 -11.23 24.85
CA ALA A 274 28.83 -10.54 26.08
C ALA A 274 30.15 -9.77 25.99
N THR A 275 31.06 -10.11 25.07
CA THR A 275 32.35 -9.44 24.85
C THR A 275 32.31 -8.29 23.85
N MET A 276 31.20 -8.08 23.16
CA MET A 276 31.03 -6.98 22.21
C MET A 276 31.04 -5.61 22.89
N ALA A 277 31.22 -4.57 22.11
CA ALA A 277 31.15 -3.18 22.58
C ALA A 277 29.77 -2.84 23.16
N ASP A 278 29.66 -1.69 23.87
CA ASP A 278 28.37 -1.22 24.39
C ASP A 278 27.38 -0.97 23.27
N ARG A 279 26.10 -1.27 23.53
CA ARG A 279 24.99 -1.13 22.56
C ARG A 279 25.34 -1.76 21.19
N PRO A 280 25.63 -3.07 21.14
CA PRO A 280 26.03 -3.72 19.91
C PRO A 280 24.85 -3.84 18.95
N LEU A 281 25.12 -3.74 17.65
CA LEU A 281 24.19 -4.03 16.58
C LEU A 281 24.45 -5.46 16.06
N ILE A 282 23.45 -6.34 16.12
CA ILE A 282 23.57 -7.74 15.76
C ILE A 282 22.59 -8.07 14.64
N LEU A 283 23.10 -8.33 13.44
CA LEU A 283 22.34 -8.82 12.30
C LEU A 283 22.63 -10.32 12.14
N ALA A 284 21.72 -11.18 12.58
CA ALA A 284 21.83 -12.63 12.48
C ALA A 284 20.88 -13.14 11.37
N LEU A 285 21.41 -13.30 10.16
CA LEU A 285 20.60 -13.39 8.93
C LEU A 285 20.57 -14.79 8.30
N ALA A 286 21.23 -15.80 8.90
CA ALA A 286 21.13 -17.18 8.42
C ALA A 286 19.68 -17.67 8.42
N ASN A 287 19.30 -18.38 7.37
CA ASN A 287 17.95 -18.91 7.17
C ASN A 287 17.97 -20.47 7.08
N PRO A 288 16.98 -21.17 7.63
CA PRO A 288 15.81 -20.70 8.39
C PRO A 288 16.07 -20.41 9.87
N VAL A 289 17.24 -20.75 10.39
CA VAL A 289 17.65 -20.54 11.78
C VAL A 289 18.84 -19.58 11.81
N PRO A 290 18.76 -18.47 12.57
CA PRO A 290 19.82 -17.48 12.62
C PRO A 290 21.07 -17.96 13.35
N GLU A 291 22.18 -17.23 13.22
CA GLU A 291 23.45 -17.48 13.92
C GLU A 291 23.31 -17.48 15.44
N ILE A 292 22.36 -16.70 15.96
CA ILE A 292 21.91 -16.67 17.35
C ILE A 292 20.44 -16.21 17.38
N LEU A 293 19.66 -16.76 18.31
CA LEU A 293 18.28 -16.30 18.50
C LEU A 293 18.23 -14.97 19.24
N PRO A 294 17.32 -14.04 18.89
CA PRO A 294 17.16 -12.77 19.59
C PRO A 294 16.97 -12.91 21.10
N ASP A 295 16.27 -13.93 21.56
CA ASP A 295 16.03 -14.17 22.99
C ASP A 295 17.31 -14.56 23.73
N GLU A 296 18.22 -15.29 23.06
CA GLU A 296 19.55 -15.63 23.63
C GLU A 296 20.45 -14.37 23.75
N VAL A 297 20.35 -13.45 22.78
CA VAL A 297 21.05 -12.15 22.86
C VAL A 297 20.51 -11.31 24.01
N ARG A 298 19.19 -11.16 24.10
CA ARG A 298 18.53 -10.36 25.15
C ARG A 298 18.82 -10.89 26.55
N ALA A 299 19.03 -12.20 26.71
CA ALA A 299 19.35 -12.80 27.98
C ALA A 299 20.73 -12.35 28.53
N VAL A 300 21.67 -11.96 27.67
CA VAL A 300 23.04 -11.53 28.05
C VAL A 300 23.31 -10.04 27.82
N ARG A 301 22.60 -9.40 26.88
CA ARG A 301 22.76 -7.99 26.48
C ARG A 301 21.40 -7.34 26.19
N SER A 302 20.84 -6.68 27.20
CA SER A 302 19.57 -5.96 27.05
C SER A 302 19.69 -4.65 26.24
N ASP A 303 20.90 -4.17 26.03
CA ASP A 303 21.23 -2.94 25.26
C ASP A 303 21.49 -3.24 23.76
N ALA A 304 21.46 -4.49 23.34
CA ALA A 304 21.70 -4.87 21.94
C ALA A 304 20.50 -4.53 21.04
N VAL A 305 20.78 -4.03 19.84
CA VAL A 305 19.82 -3.88 18.76
C VAL A 305 19.97 -5.05 17.80
N ILE A 306 18.85 -5.72 17.47
CA ILE A 306 18.88 -7.03 16.80
C ILE A 306 18.03 -6.96 15.53
N ALA A 307 18.57 -7.54 14.44
CA ALA A 307 17.85 -7.79 13.19
C ALA A 307 18.04 -9.25 12.75
N THR A 308 17.03 -9.84 12.11
CA THR A 308 17.08 -11.23 11.62
C THR A 308 16.43 -11.35 10.25
N GLY A 309 16.65 -12.47 9.54
CA GLY A 309 15.92 -12.80 8.32
C GLY A 309 14.46 -13.26 8.56
N ARG A 310 14.06 -13.51 9.80
CA ARG A 310 12.77 -14.11 10.17
C ARG A 310 11.67 -13.04 10.30
N SER A 311 10.46 -13.39 9.83
CA SER A 311 9.27 -12.53 9.90
C SER A 311 8.58 -12.47 11.26
N ASP A 312 8.93 -13.38 12.17
CA ASP A 312 8.36 -13.48 13.52
C ASP A 312 9.13 -12.66 14.57
N TYR A 313 10.21 -11.98 14.17
CA TYR A 313 10.97 -11.05 15.00
C TYR A 313 10.96 -9.63 14.41
N PRO A 314 11.21 -8.60 15.24
CA PRO A 314 11.44 -7.23 14.77
C PRO A 314 12.62 -7.14 13.79
N ASN A 315 12.63 -6.07 12.97
CA ASN A 315 13.73 -5.79 12.04
C ASN A 315 14.01 -6.93 11.06
N GLN A 316 12.97 -7.43 10.37
CA GLN A 316 13.16 -8.46 9.35
C GLN A 316 13.97 -7.93 8.17
N VAL A 317 15.15 -8.46 7.94
CA VAL A 317 16.00 -8.21 6.78
C VAL A 317 15.57 -9.17 5.66
N ASN A 318 14.95 -8.64 4.60
CA ASN A 318 14.42 -9.42 3.49
C ASN A 318 14.59 -8.70 2.16
N ASN A 319 15.15 -9.38 1.16
CA ASN A 319 15.45 -8.85 -0.18
C ASN A 319 14.24 -8.24 -0.90
N VAL A 320 13.02 -8.66 -0.55
CA VAL A 320 11.78 -8.10 -1.11
C VAL A 320 11.63 -6.59 -0.87
N LEU A 321 12.33 -6.03 0.11
CA LEU A 321 12.38 -4.59 0.35
C LEU A 321 13.19 -3.83 -0.71
N CYS A 322 13.96 -4.52 -1.55
CA CYS A 322 14.86 -3.91 -2.52
C CYS A 322 14.50 -4.29 -3.97
N PHE A 323 14.59 -5.59 -4.33
CA PHE A 323 14.65 -5.99 -5.73
C PHE A 323 13.45 -5.52 -6.57
N PRO A 324 12.18 -5.54 -6.12
CA PRO A 324 11.08 -5.11 -6.97
C PRO A 324 11.21 -3.64 -7.37
N PHE A 325 11.69 -2.82 -6.47
CA PHE A 325 11.70 -1.36 -6.60
C PHE A 325 12.94 -0.84 -7.33
N ILE A 326 14.12 -1.47 -7.13
CA ILE A 326 15.33 -1.13 -7.88
C ILE A 326 15.15 -1.49 -9.36
N PHE A 327 14.53 -2.65 -9.66
CA PHE A 327 14.17 -3.03 -11.03
C PHE A 327 13.11 -2.11 -11.63
N ARG A 328 12.11 -1.67 -10.84
CA ARG A 328 11.10 -0.71 -11.31
C ARG A 328 11.74 0.59 -11.74
N GLY A 329 12.60 1.19 -10.92
CA GLY A 329 13.31 2.41 -11.24
C GLY A 329 14.23 2.25 -12.46
N ALA A 330 14.95 1.13 -12.56
CA ALA A 330 15.84 0.85 -13.68
C ALA A 330 15.08 0.64 -15.02
N LEU A 331 13.98 -0.13 -15.00
CA LEU A 331 13.16 -0.39 -16.19
C LEU A 331 12.50 0.88 -16.73
N ASP A 332 11.97 1.74 -15.85
CA ASP A 332 11.20 2.92 -16.26
C ASP A 332 12.06 3.95 -16.99
N VAL A 333 13.34 4.07 -16.61
CA VAL A 333 14.29 4.93 -17.32
C VAL A 333 15.08 4.19 -18.43
N GLY A 334 14.82 2.90 -18.64
CA GLY A 334 15.57 2.09 -19.59
C GLY A 334 17.06 2.05 -19.26
N ALA A 335 17.42 1.83 -18.01
CA ALA A 335 18.80 1.75 -17.59
C ALA A 335 19.53 0.61 -18.29
N THR A 336 20.80 0.83 -18.69
CA THR A 336 21.65 -0.19 -19.31
C THR A 336 22.34 -1.09 -18.29
N THR A 337 22.42 -0.65 -17.04
CA THR A 337 22.99 -1.38 -15.91
C THR A 337 22.40 -0.85 -14.60
N ILE A 338 22.50 -1.64 -13.53
CA ILE A 338 22.31 -1.16 -12.15
C ILE A 338 23.73 -0.94 -11.58
N ASN A 339 24.13 0.33 -11.40
CA ASN A 339 25.44 0.72 -10.92
C ASN A 339 25.44 1.04 -9.40
N GLU A 340 26.62 1.33 -8.84
CA GLU A 340 26.78 1.59 -7.39
C GLU A 340 25.97 2.81 -6.93
N ALA A 341 25.89 3.88 -7.76
CA ALA A 341 25.09 5.07 -7.41
C ALA A 341 23.60 4.72 -7.23
N MET A 342 23.06 3.84 -8.07
CA MET A 342 21.67 3.36 -7.96
C MET A 342 21.47 2.50 -6.72
N LYS A 343 22.44 1.64 -6.35
CA LYS A 343 22.37 0.82 -5.13
C LYS A 343 22.40 1.71 -3.87
N ILE A 344 23.32 2.67 -3.81
CA ILE A 344 23.41 3.62 -2.69
C ILE A 344 22.14 4.46 -2.59
N ALA A 345 21.59 4.97 -3.70
CA ALA A 345 20.33 5.70 -3.70
C ALA A 345 19.16 4.85 -3.14
N CYS A 346 19.16 3.55 -3.44
CA CYS A 346 18.18 2.61 -2.88
C CYS A 346 18.37 2.43 -1.36
N VAL A 347 19.61 2.30 -0.86
CA VAL A 347 19.93 2.24 0.58
C VAL A 347 19.43 3.48 1.30
N GLU A 348 19.74 4.67 0.75
CA GLU A 348 19.37 5.96 1.32
C GLU A 348 17.85 6.12 1.42
N ALA A 349 17.14 5.80 0.35
CA ALA A 349 15.68 5.87 0.31
C ALA A 349 15.02 4.87 1.28
N LEU A 350 15.57 3.66 1.39
CA LEU A 350 15.07 2.63 2.30
C LEU A 350 15.30 3.03 3.77
N ALA A 351 16.47 3.56 4.09
CA ALA A 351 16.80 4.03 5.44
C ALA A 351 15.91 5.22 5.85
N ALA A 352 15.77 6.21 4.96
CA ALA A 352 14.93 7.38 5.20
C ALA A 352 13.44 7.01 5.38
N LEU A 353 12.96 5.99 4.68
CA LEU A 353 11.57 5.53 4.79
C LEU A 353 11.26 4.93 6.16
N ALA A 354 12.21 4.26 6.80
CA ALA A 354 12.05 3.75 8.16
C ALA A 354 11.99 4.88 9.20
N GLU A 355 12.71 5.97 8.96
CA GLU A 355 12.70 7.15 9.83
C GLU A 355 11.43 7.99 9.66
N ALA A 356 10.82 7.93 8.48
CA ALA A 356 9.56 8.63 8.22
C ALA A 356 8.42 8.01 9.04
N GLU A 357 7.58 8.86 9.63
CA GLU A 357 6.40 8.41 10.39
C GLU A 357 5.58 7.39 9.59
N SER A 358 5.23 6.27 10.23
CA SER A 358 4.44 5.24 9.57
C SER A 358 3.02 5.78 9.31
N SER A 359 2.55 5.70 8.08
CA SER A 359 1.18 6.05 7.73
C SER A 359 0.20 4.96 8.17
N ASP A 360 -1.07 5.32 8.38
CA ASP A 360 -2.14 4.37 8.72
C ASP A 360 -2.30 3.22 7.72
N VAL A 361 -1.88 3.42 6.47
CA VAL A 361 -1.88 2.39 5.44
C VAL A 361 -0.89 1.28 5.80
N VAL A 362 0.27 1.65 6.34
CA VAL A 362 1.27 0.71 6.86
C VAL A 362 0.74 0.02 8.11
N ALA A 363 0.16 0.78 9.04
CA ALA A 363 -0.45 0.22 10.25
C ALA A 363 -1.57 -0.76 9.92
N ALA A 364 -2.43 -0.45 8.95
CA ALA A 364 -3.51 -1.34 8.49
C ALA A 364 -2.99 -2.66 7.91
N ALA A 365 -1.90 -2.62 7.14
CA ALA A 365 -1.26 -3.83 6.58
C ALA A 365 -0.69 -4.76 7.67
N TYR A 366 -0.45 -4.24 8.86
CA TYR A 366 0.14 -4.98 9.99
C TYR A 366 -0.74 -5.02 11.25
N GLY A 367 -2.05 -5.10 11.06
CA GLY A 367 -3.01 -5.31 12.16
C GLY A 367 -3.14 -4.12 13.11
N GLY A 368 -2.88 -2.90 12.67
CA GLY A 368 -3.04 -1.67 13.45
C GLY A 368 -1.83 -1.30 14.32
N GLN A 369 -0.70 -2.00 14.19
CA GLN A 369 0.52 -1.63 14.92
C GLN A 369 1.15 -0.37 14.33
N LEU A 370 1.22 0.69 15.10
CA LEU A 370 2.04 1.87 14.79
C LEU A 370 3.52 1.52 15.01
N LEU A 371 4.28 1.57 13.94
CA LEU A 371 5.72 1.30 13.96
C LEU A 371 6.45 2.65 14.00
N THR A 372 7.25 2.86 15.03
CA THR A 372 8.08 4.07 15.21
C THR A 372 9.54 3.70 15.06
N PHE A 373 10.32 4.57 14.41
CA PHE A 373 11.76 4.41 14.26
C PHE A 373 12.45 4.20 15.62
N GLY A 374 13.26 3.18 15.73
CA GLY A 374 13.92 2.79 16.97
C GLY A 374 14.47 1.37 16.95
N PRO A 375 14.85 0.80 18.11
CA PRO A 375 15.52 -0.50 18.20
C PRO A 375 14.74 -1.67 17.55
N ASP A 376 13.43 -1.59 17.53
CA ASP A 376 12.54 -2.62 16.97
C ASP A 376 12.01 -2.30 15.56
N TYR A 377 12.40 -1.15 14.97
CA TYR A 377 12.02 -0.73 13.63
C TYR A 377 13.13 0.06 12.95
N LEU A 378 14.14 -0.65 12.42
CA LEU A 378 15.29 -0.09 11.70
C LEU A 378 15.05 0.04 10.19
N ILE A 379 14.23 -0.83 9.64
CA ILE A 379 13.91 -0.91 8.21
C ILE A 379 12.40 -1.07 8.03
N PRO A 380 11.83 -0.63 6.88
CA PRO A 380 10.42 -0.83 6.58
C PRO A 380 10.05 -2.31 6.53
N ARG A 381 8.75 -2.60 6.60
CA ARG A 381 8.23 -3.94 6.42
C ARG A 381 7.84 -4.20 4.94
N PRO A 382 7.82 -5.46 4.46
CA PRO A 382 7.61 -5.80 3.06
C PRO A 382 6.31 -5.26 2.42
N PHE A 383 5.23 -5.14 3.18
CA PHE A 383 3.95 -4.63 2.68
C PHE A 383 3.76 -3.11 2.88
N ASP A 384 4.85 -2.37 3.11
CA ASP A 384 4.78 -0.91 3.16
C ASP A 384 4.58 -0.34 1.75
N PRO A 385 3.40 0.23 1.45
CA PRO A 385 3.09 0.71 0.10
C PRO A 385 3.92 1.92 -0.33
N ARG A 386 4.63 2.56 0.60
CA ARG A 386 5.51 3.69 0.32
C ARG A 386 6.82 3.26 -0.35
N LEU A 387 7.20 1.97 -0.25
CA LEU A 387 8.46 1.44 -0.81
C LEU A 387 8.62 1.79 -2.29
N ILE A 388 7.66 1.45 -3.13
CA ILE A 388 7.74 1.73 -4.58
C ILE A 388 7.79 3.23 -4.87
N VAL A 389 7.06 4.04 -4.11
CA VAL A 389 6.94 5.49 -4.31
C VAL A 389 8.21 6.23 -3.91
N GLN A 390 9.01 5.68 -3.01
CA GLN A 390 10.26 6.28 -2.54
C GLN A 390 11.48 5.70 -3.25
N LEU A 391 11.55 4.36 -3.34
CA LEU A 391 12.75 3.70 -3.87
C LEU A 391 12.88 3.81 -5.39
N ALA A 392 11.80 3.54 -6.15
CA ALA A 392 11.89 3.56 -7.61
C ALA A 392 12.26 4.94 -8.17
N PRO A 393 11.71 6.09 -7.69
CA PRO A 393 12.16 7.40 -8.13
C PRO A 393 13.61 7.74 -7.73
N ALA A 394 14.05 7.33 -6.55
CA ALA A 394 15.44 7.54 -6.13
C ALA A 394 16.43 6.81 -7.04
N VAL A 395 16.11 5.54 -7.37
CA VAL A 395 16.91 4.72 -8.30
C VAL A 395 16.87 5.29 -9.73
N ALA A 396 15.69 5.69 -10.22
CA ALA A 396 15.53 6.30 -11.54
C ALA A 396 16.35 7.59 -11.66
N LYS A 397 16.31 8.45 -10.64
CA LYS A 397 17.10 9.67 -10.57
C LYS A 397 18.61 9.37 -10.62
N ALA A 398 19.08 8.44 -9.80
CA ALA A 398 20.49 8.03 -9.78
C ALA A 398 20.96 7.45 -11.14
N ALA A 399 20.09 6.68 -11.82
CA ALA A 399 20.37 6.16 -13.15
C ALA A 399 20.52 7.29 -14.20
N MET A 400 19.65 8.31 -14.14
CA MET A 400 19.74 9.48 -15.02
C MET A 400 20.99 10.31 -14.72
N GLU A 401 21.29 10.58 -13.47
CA GLU A 401 22.45 11.37 -13.04
C GLU A 401 23.78 10.67 -13.37
N SER A 402 23.83 9.35 -13.31
CA SER A 402 25.01 8.56 -13.68
C SER A 402 25.11 8.21 -15.17
N GLY A 403 24.17 8.69 -16.00
CA GLY A 403 24.24 8.58 -17.47
C GLY A 403 23.94 7.18 -18.03
N VAL A 404 23.32 6.29 -17.24
CA VAL A 404 22.97 4.93 -17.68
C VAL A 404 21.53 4.80 -18.19
N ALA A 405 20.73 5.86 -18.07
CA ALA A 405 19.34 5.90 -18.51
C ALA A 405 19.24 6.19 -20.03
N THR A 406 18.53 5.33 -20.77
CA THR A 406 18.27 5.53 -22.22
C THR A 406 16.95 6.26 -22.47
N ARG A 407 16.03 6.29 -21.49
CA ARG A 407 14.71 6.92 -21.54
C ARG A 407 14.51 7.80 -20.30
N PRO A 408 15.19 8.95 -20.20
CA PRO A 408 15.11 9.78 -18.99
C PRO A 408 13.69 10.29 -18.74
N ILE A 409 13.29 10.29 -17.47
CA ILE A 409 11.99 10.82 -17.01
C ILE A 409 12.11 12.34 -16.90
N ALA A 410 11.30 13.08 -17.66
CA ALA A 410 11.33 14.53 -17.66
C ALA A 410 10.70 15.16 -16.40
N ASP A 411 9.69 14.53 -15.84
CA ASP A 411 8.94 14.99 -14.65
C ASP A 411 8.86 13.86 -13.60
N LEU A 412 9.76 13.95 -12.61
CA LEU A 412 9.81 13.00 -11.48
C LEU A 412 8.59 13.08 -10.57
N ASP A 413 7.96 14.25 -10.45
CA ASP A 413 6.76 14.40 -9.62
C ASP A 413 5.57 13.69 -10.27
N ALA A 414 5.40 13.85 -11.59
CA ALA A 414 4.40 13.09 -12.35
C ALA A 414 4.65 11.58 -12.27
N TYR A 415 5.90 11.15 -12.30
CA TYR A 415 6.27 9.75 -12.14
C TYR A 415 5.94 9.22 -10.73
N CYS A 416 6.25 9.97 -9.67
CA CYS A 416 5.85 9.62 -8.31
C CYS A 416 4.33 9.49 -8.19
N GLU A 417 3.57 10.39 -8.81
CA GLU A 417 2.10 10.31 -8.84
C GLU A 417 1.60 9.06 -9.60
N GLN A 418 2.28 8.66 -10.67
CA GLN A 418 1.96 7.42 -11.38
C GLN A 418 2.18 6.18 -10.49
N LEU A 419 3.28 6.12 -9.75
CA LEU A 419 3.55 5.04 -8.79
C LEU A 419 2.58 5.03 -7.61
N LYS A 420 2.19 6.21 -7.11
CA LYS A 420 1.11 6.33 -6.11
C LYS A 420 -0.21 5.75 -6.63
N ARG A 421 -0.52 5.93 -7.91
CA ARG A 421 -1.72 5.35 -8.55
C ARG A 421 -1.70 3.82 -8.55
N PHE A 422 -0.54 3.23 -8.75
CA PHE A 422 -0.38 1.78 -8.70
C PHE A 422 -0.71 1.23 -7.30
N VAL A 423 -0.25 1.92 -6.24
CA VAL A 423 -0.39 1.47 -4.84
C VAL A 423 -1.68 1.95 -4.18
N PHE A 424 -2.05 3.22 -4.42
CA PHE A 424 -3.16 3.88 -3.73
C PHE A 424 -4.29 4.21 -4.71
N ARG A 425 -5.02 3.19 -5.17
CA ARG A 425 -6.18 3.40 -6.06
C ARG A 425 -7.20 4.39 -5.50
N SER A 426 -7.40 4.42 -4.17
CA SER A 426 -8.28 5.39 -3.51
C SER A 426 -7.71 6.81 -3.46
N GLY A 427 -6.39 6.99 -3.47
CA GLY A 427 -5.74 8.29 -3.35
C GLY A 427 -6.08 9.25 -4.47
N LEU A 428 -6.30 8.76 -5.69
CA LEU A 428 -6.64 9.59 -6.85
C LEU A 428 -8.01 10.23 -6.76
N VAL A 429 -9.02 9.43 -6.38
CA VAL A 429 -10.40 9.90 -6.26
C VAL A 429 -10.53 10.88 -5.10
N MET A 430 -9.72 10.68 -4.05
CA MET A 430 -9.71 11.53 -2.85
C MET A 430 -8.75 12.73 -2.95
N LYS A 431 -7.82 12.77 -3.92
CA LYS A 431 -6.83 13.87 -4.02
C LYS A 431 -7.49 15.26 -4.06
N PRO A 432 -8.48 15.54 -4.93
CA PRO A 432 -9.14 16.85 -4.94
C PRO A 432 -9.83 17.17 -3.62
N VAL A 433 -10.39 16.16 -2.94
CA VAL A 433 -11.08 16.30 -1.66
C VAL A 433 -10.08 16.65 -0.56
N PHE A 434 -8.93 15.96 -0.50
CA PHE A 434 -7.87 16.26 0.47
C PHE A 434 -7.26 17.65 0.26
N GLU A 435 -6.99 18.03 -0.98
CA GLU A 435 -6.47 19.38 -1.30
C GLU A 435 -7.44 20.47 -0.87
N ALA A 436 -8.73 20.30 -1.16
CA ALA A 436 -9.76 21.24 -0.74
C ALA A 436 -9.90 21.29 0.80
N ALA A 437 -9.87 20.14 1.49
CA ALA A 437 -9.94 20.09 2.94
C ALA A 437 -8.76 20.82 3.61
N ARG A 438 -7.53 20.59 3.12
CA ARG A 438 -6.31 21.27 3.61
C ARG A 438 -6.31 22.77 3.39
N ALA A 439 -6.91 23.23 2.30
CA ALA A 439 -6.96 24.66 1.97
C ALA A 439 -7.75 25.49 2.99
N ALA A 440 -8.78 24.91 3.62
CA ALA A 440 -9.60 25.57 4.63
C ALA A 440 -10.17 24.56 5.65
N PRO A 441 -9.36 24.03 6.59
CA PRO A 441 -9.81 23.08 7.60
C PRO A 441 -11.03 23.61 8.38
N ARG A 442 -11.95 22.71 8.75
CA ARG A 442 -13.17 23.01 9.50
C ARG A 442 -13.21 22.21 10.80
N ARG A 443 -14.01 22.66 11.77
CA ARG A 443 -14.22 21.95 13.03
C ARG A 443 -15.09 20.71 12.77
N LEU A 444 -14.54 19.55 13.07
CA LEU A 444 -15.17 18.25 12.82
C LEU A 444 -15.33 17.49 14.14
N VAL A 445 -16.56 17.22 14.54
CA VAL A 445 -16.84 16.45 15.75
C VAL A 445 -17.03 14.96 15.46
N PHE A 446 -16.37 14.12 16.24
CA PHE A 446 -16.46 12.66 16.22
C PHE A 446 -17.25 12.18 17.43
N ALA A 447 -18.39 11.54 17.20
CA ALA A 447 -19.29 11.10 18.27
C ALA A 447 -18.68 9.97 19.11
N GLU A 448 -17.91 9.06 18.51
CA GLU A 448 -17.30 7.92 19.19
C GLU A 448 -15.79 8.17 19.43
N GLY A 449 -15.44 9.26 20.14
CA GLY A 449 -14.06 9.66 20.41
C GLY A 449 -13.27 8.71 21.32
N GLU A 450 -13.92 7.72 21.93
CA GLU A 450 -13.25 6.65 22.67
C GLU A 450 -12.79 5.50 21.77
N GLU A 451 -13.26 5.38 20.52
CA GLU A 451 -12.98 4.26 19.61
C GLU A 451 -11.55 4.32 19.08
N ASP A 452 -10.82 3.21 19.14
CA ASP A 452 -9.40 3.13 18.76
C ASP A 452 -9.15 3.58 17.32
N ARG A 453 -10.02 3.19 16.37
CA ARG A 453 -9.94 3.58 14.95
C ARG A 453 -10.19 5.07 14.77
N VAL A 454 -11.08 5.67 15.55
CA VAL A 454 -11.35 7.11 15.52
C VAL A 454 -10.13 7.87 16.02
N LEU A 455 -9.53 7.46 17.14
CA LEU A 455 -8.31 8.09 17.67
C LEU A 455 -7.15 8.01 16.67
N SER A 456 -6.94 6.84 16.05
CA SER A 456 -5.92 6.67 15.02
C SER A 456 -6.19 7.54 13.77
N ALA A 457 -7.46 7.64 13.35
CA ALA A 457 -7.85 8.50 12.23
C ALA A 457 -7.66 9.99 12.55
N VAL A 458 -7.97 10.41 13.78
CA VAL A 458 -7.79 11.80 14.24
C VAL A 458 -6.32 12.20 14.24
N GLN A 459 -5.41 11.30 14.61
CA GLN A 459 -3.98 11.55 14.47
C GLN A 459 -3.60 11.90 13.02
N THR A 460 -4.06 11.11 12.05
CA THR A 460 -3.84 11.36 10.62
C THR A 460 -4.51 12.65 10.14
N VAL A 461 -5.74 12.90 10.58
CA VAL A 461 -6.48 14.13 10.23
C VAL A 461 -5.73 15.38 10.67
N ILE A 462 -5.08 15.34 11.82
CA ILE A 462 -4.25 16.43 12.34
C ILE A 462 -2.94 16.54 11.55
N ASP A 463 -2.24 15.43 11.35
CA ASP A 463 -0.95 15.39 10.66
C ASP A 463 -1.09 15.87 9.21
N GLU A 464 -2.15 15.47 8.54
CA GLU A 464 -2.47 15.92 7.18
C GLU A 464 -3.19 17.28 7.12
N LYS A 465 -3.47 17.91 8.27
CA LYS A 465 -4.16 19.22 8.39
C LYS A 465 -5.53 19.26 7.70
N LEU A 466 -6.30 18.16 7.79
CA LEU A 466 -7.57 18.03 7.09
C LEU A 466 -8.72 18.72 7.83
N ALA A 467 -8.72 18.67 9.16
CA ALA A 467 -9.75 19.25 10.00
C ALA A 467 -9.20 19.73 11.35
N VAL A 468 -10.03 20.47 12.10
CA VAL A 468 -9.84 20.78 13.53
C VAL A 468 -10.74 19.82 14.32
N PRO A 469 -10.19 18.72 14.92
CA PRO A 469 -11.02 17.68 15.50
C PRO A 469 -11.61 18.08 16.87
N ILE A 470 -12.83 17.58 17.11
CA ILE A 470 -13.50 17.60 18.41
C ILE A 470 -13.90 16.15 18.71
N LEU A 471 -13.51 15.61 19.85
CA LEU A 471 -13.82 14.24 20.25
C LEU A 471 -14.83 14.24 21.40
N ILE A 472 -15.88 13.41 21.31
CA ILE A 472 -16.81 13.17 22.43
C ILE A 472 -16.39 11.88 23.11
N GLY A 473 -16.05 11.96 24.39
CA GLY A 473 -15.63 10.79 25.16
C GLY A 473 -15.16 11.14 26.57
N ARG A 474 -15.13 10.13 27.43
CA ARG A 474 -14.68 10.27 28.83
C ARG A 474 -13.17 10.51 28.89
N PRO A 475 -12.68 11.58 29.53
CA PRO A 475 -11.28 11.98 29.51
C PRO A 475 -10.30 10.87 29.90
N SER A 476 -10.62 10.11 30.97
CA SER A 476 -9.78 9.01 31.44
C SER A 476 -9.66 7.87 30.43
N VAL A 477 -10.75 7.54 29.73
CA VAL A 477 -10.78 6.47 28.72
C VAL A 477 -9.99 6.90 27.48
N VAL A 478 -10.22 8.12 27.00
CA VAL A 478 -9.49 8.69 25.85
C VAL A 478 -7.99 8.73 26.14
N ALA A 479 -7.57 9.25 27.29
CA ALA A 479 -6.16 9.31 27.68
C ALA A 479 -5.49 7.92 27.75
N SER A 480 -6.16 6.95 28.39
CA SER A 480 -5.65 5.57 28.47
C SER A 480 -5.47 4.92 27.08
N ARG A 481 -6.42 5.15 26.17
CA ARG A 481 -6.35 4.61 24.80
C ARG A 481 -5.27 5.29 23.97
N ILE A 482 -5.13 6.62 24.04
CA ILE A 482 -4.05 7.37 23.42
C ILE A 482 -2.69 6.81 23.86
N GLN A 483 -2.49 6.60 25.15
CA GLN A 483 -1.25 6.04 25.70
C GLN A 483 -1.02 4.60 25.20
N ARG A 484 -2.03 3.74 25.24
CA ARG A 484 -1.95 2.36 24.78
C ARG A 484 -1.62 2.25 23.28
N LEU A 485 -2.17 3.14 22.47
CA LEU A 485 -1.95 3.19 21.01
C LEU A 485 -0.68 3.93 20.62
N GLY A 486 0.04 4.53 21.56
CA GLY A 486 1.26 5.29 21.29
C GLY A 486 1.04 6.56 20.46
N LEU A 487 -0.18 7.15 20.50
CA LEU A 487 -0.52 8.33 19.72
C LEU A 487 0.04 9.60 20.34
N ARG A 488 0.33 10.61 19.51
CA ARG A 488 0.85 11.94 19.91
C ARG A 488 -0.26 12.94 20.25
N LEU A 489 -1.50 12.48 20.35
CA LEU A 489 -2.66 13.30 20.61
C LEU A 489 -2.65 13.87 22.04
N GLN A 490 -2.91 15.18 22.16
CA GLN A 490 -2.98 15.88 23.45
C GLN A 490 -4.29 16.69 23.52
N PRO A 491 -5.21 16.37 24.44
CA PRO A 491 -6.44 17.14 24.67
C PRO A 491 -6.13 18.62 24.94
N GLY A 492 -6.91 19.51 24.34
CA GLY A 492 -6.73 20.97 24.49
C GLY A 492 -5.58 21.57 23.66
N VAL A 493 -4.72 20.73 23.04
CA VAL A 493 -3.64 21.16 22.16
C VAL A 493 -3.93 20.77 20.71
N ASN A 494 -4.15 19.48 20.45
CA ASN A 494 -4.37 18.98 19.10
C ASN A 494 -5.87 18.82 18.77
N PHE A 495 -6.72 18.64 19.78
CA PHE A 495 -8.15 18.50 19.62
C PHE A 495 -8.92 18.97 20.86
N GLU A 496 -10.19 19.36 20.69
CA GLU A 496 -11.10 19.62 21.79
C GLU A 496 -11.70 18.28 22.29
N LEU A 497 -11.75 18.09 23.61
CA LEU A 497 -12.39 16.94 24.23
C LEU A 497 -13.67 17.36 24.95
N VAL A 498 -14.78 16.77 24.57
CA VAL A 498 -16.10 16.98 25.16
C VAL A 498 -16.46 15.79 26.03
N ASP A 499 -16.57 15.99 27.34
CA ASP A 499 -16.98 14.94 28.28
C ASP A 499 -18.50 14.81 28.30
N PRO A 500 -19.12 13.72 27.84
CA PRO A 500 -20.57 13.56 27.82
C PRO A 500 -21.21 13.58 29.23
N GLN A 501 -20.41 13.41 30.27
CA GLN A 501 -20.90 13.40 31.66
C GLN A 501 -20.64 14.70 32.42
N GLY A 502 -19.60 15.46 32.07
CA GLY A 502 -19.11 16.62 32.81
C GLY A 502 -19.02 17.93 32.01
N ASP A 503 -19.47 17.97 30.75
CA ASP A 503 -19.37 19.18 29.95
C ASP A 503 -20.24 20.31 30.51
N PRO A 504 -19.71 21.54 30.70
CA PRO A 504 -20.47 22.67 31.24
C PRO A 504 -21.69 23.07 30.39
N ARG A 505 -21.64 22.77 29.07
CA ARG A 505 -22.73 23.06 28.11
C ARG A 505 -23.90 22.05 28.19
N TYR A 506 -23.82 21.01 29.05
CA TYR A 506 -24.83 19.94 29.16
C TYR A 506 -26.27 20.49 29.33
N LYS A 507 -26.45 21.55 30.17
CA LYS A 507 -27.76 22.15 30.38
C LYS A 507 -28.30 22.76 29.08
N GLU A 508 -27.48 23.39 28.29
CA GLU A 508 -27.84 24.00 27.03
C GLU A 508 -28.19 22.93 25.97
N TYR A 509 -27.44 21.83 25.95
CA TYR A 509 -27.67 20.72 25.02
C TYR A 509 -29.02 20.03 25.27
N TRP A 510 -29.32 19.62 26.52
CA TRP A 510 -30.60 18.95 26.78
C TRP A 510 -31.80 19.91 26.68
N THR A 511 -31.61 21.22 26.94
CA THR A 511 -32.68 22.22 26.79
C THR A 511 -33.01 22.39 25.32
N LEU A 512 -31.99 22.54 24.44
CA LEU A 512 -32.19 22.63 23.01
C LEU A 512 -32.80 21.33 22.43
N TYR A 513 -32.30 20.17 22.86
CA TYR A 513 -32.87 18.90 22.44
C TYR A 513 -34.34 18.76 22.83
N HIS A 514 -34.68 19.12 24.06
CA HIS A 514 -36.07 19.15 24.49
C HIS A 514 -36.93 20.09 23.63
N GLN A 515 -36.50 21.32 23.35
CA GLN A 515 -37.22 22.26 22.49
C GLN A 515 -37.47 21.71 21.07
N LEU A 516 -36.53 20.97 20.51
CA LEU A 516 -36.65 20.34 19.19
C LEU A 516 -37.63 19.17 19.20
N MET A 517 -37.71 18.44 20.35
CA MET A 517 -38.38 17.14 20.44
C MET A 517 -39.65 17.12 21.32
N GLU A 518 -40.00 18.20 22.01
CA GLU A 518 -41.12 18.24 22.90
C GLU A 518 -42.46 17.88 22.23
N ARG A 519 -42.65 18.33 20.97
CA ARG A 519 -43.86 17.98 20.20
C ARG A 519 -43.82 16.56 19.60
N LYS A 520 -42.70 15.84 19.80
CA LYS A 520 -42.57 14.41 19.51
C LYS A 520 -42.64 13.56 20.77
N GLY A 521 -43.07 14.17 21.91
CA GLY A 521 -43.33 13.46 23.19
C GLY A 521 -42.09 13.28 24.07
N VAL A 522 -41.01 14.00 23.84
CA VAL A 522 -39.80 13.95 24.69
C VAL A 522 -40.01 14.87 25.91
N SER A 523 -40.05 14.30 27.10
CA SER A 523 -40.07 15.06 28.35
C SER A 523 -38.69 15.63 28.71
N PRO A 524 -38.60 16.66 29.58
CA PRO A 524 -37.32 17.19 30.06
C PRO A 524 -36.39 16.15 30.66
N ASP A 525 -36.93 15.16 31.40
CA ASP A 525 -36.15 14.10 32.00
C ASP A 525 -35.61 13.12 30.95
N LEU A 526 -36.45 12.76 29.97
CA LEU A 526 -36.02 11.96 28.85
C LEU A 526 -34.92 12.69 28.03
N ALA A 527 -35.07 13.98 27.78
CA ALA A 527 -34.06 14.79 27.07
C ALA A 527 -32.70 14.78 27.81
N ARG A 528 -32.69 14.92 29.14
CA ARG A 528 -31.50 14.80 29.97
C ARG A 528 -30.82 13.45 29.84
N ASN A 529 -31.62 12.36 29.85
CA ASN A 529 -31.08 11.01 29.72
C ASN A 529 -30.48 10.77 28.32
N VAL A 530 -31.19 11.15 27.26
CA VAL A 530 -30.72 10.98 25.88
C VAL A 530 -29.40 11.71 25.66
N VAL A 531 -29.28 12.97 26.07
CA VAL A 531 -28.04 13.73 25.91
C VAL A 531 -26.86 13.16 26.72
N ARG A 532 -27.12 12.40 27.80
CA ARG A 532 -26.04 11.71 28.55
C ARG A 532 -25.61 10.38 27.95
N SER A 533 -26.50 9.69 27.24
CA SER A 533 -26.27 8.34 26.76
C SER A 533 -25.94 8.26 25.27
N GLU A 534 -26.33 9.27 24.50
CA GLU A 534 -26.25 9.26 23.03
C GLU A 534 -25.26 10.32 22.51
N ASN A 535 -23.99 9.95 22.35
CA ASN A 535 -22.95 10.85 21.86
C ASN A 535 -23.27 11.44 20.49
N THR A 536 -23.98 10.70 19.63
CA THR A 536 -24.48 11.19 18.33
C THR A 536 -25.39 12.41 18.49
N VAL A 537 -26.22 12.41 19.53
CA VAL A 537 -27.11 13.57 19.82
C VAL A 537 -26.27 14.76 20.26
N ILE A 538 -25.25 14.57 21.09
CA ILE A 538 -24.33 15.66 21.49
C ILE A 538 -23.64 16.24 20.24
N ALA A 539 -23.06 15.37 19.38
CA ALA A 539 -22.40 15.81 18.16
C ALA A 539 -23.36 16.62 17.24
N ALA A 540 -24.59 16.12 17.07
CA ALA A 540 -25.61 16.80 16.27
C ALA A 540 -25.99 18.16 16.85
N LEU A 541 -26.11 18.29 18.19
CA LEU A 541 -26.39 19.55 18.88
C LEU A 541 -25.22 20.54 18.72
N MET A 542 -23.98 20.09 18.80
CA MET A 542 -22.80 20.93 18.55
C MET A 542 -22.81 21.52 17.13
N VAL A 543 -23.13 20.71 16.13
CA VAL A 543 -23.26 21.17 14.74
C VAL A 543 -24.43 22.14 14.62
N LYS A 544 -25.58 21.84 15.22
CA LYS A 544 -26.78 22.70 15.21
C LYS A 544 -26.52 24.08 15.84
N ARG A 545 -25.70 24.14 16.89
CA ARG A 545 -25.31 25.37 17.58
C ARG A 545 -24.16 26.13 16.91
N GLY A 546 -23.54 25.55 15.86
CA GLY A 546 -22.38 26.14 15.21
C GLY A 546 -21.08 26.01 16.03
N GLU A 547 -21.02 25.12 17.00
CA GLU A 547 -19.80 24.78 17.76
C GLU A 547 -18.89 23.84 16.98
N ALA A 548 -19.46 23.03 16.08
CA ALA A 548 -18.77 22.26 15.05
C ALA A 548 -19.35 22.58 13.67
N ASP A 549 -18.57 22.41 12.62
CA ASP A 549 -18.99 22.71 11.24
C ASP A 549 -19.47 21.43 10.52
N ALA A 550 -19.08 20.26 11.01
CA ALA A 550 -19.50 18.94 10.51
C ALA A 550 -19.40 17.88 11.62
N MET A 551 -20.03 16.72 11.41
CA MET A 551 -19.94 15.58 12.31
C MET A 551 -19.76 14.25 11.61
N ILE A 552 -19.13 13.32 12.33
CA ILE A 552 -19.01 11.89 11.98
C ILE A 552 -19.44 11.04 13.16
N CYS A 553 -20.27 10.01 12.89
CA CYS A 553 -20.71 9.02 13.85
C CYS A 553 -20.87 7.63 13.18
N GLY A 554 -21.27 6.60 13.94
CA GLY A 554 -21.65 5.28 13.45
C GLY A 554 -20.50 4.28 13.31
N THR A 555 -19.35 4.52 13.92
CA THR A 555 -18.30 3.48 14.05
C THR A 555 -18.72 2.35 14.99
N VAL A 556 -19.68 2.61 15.86
CA VAL A 556 -20.32 1.66 16.77
C VAL A 556 -21.82 1.88 16.71
N GLY A 557 -22.63 0.82 16.77
CA GLY A 557 -24.09 0.89 16.76
C GLY A 557 -24.74 0.60 15.41
N ARG A 558 -26.03 0.91 15.30
CA ARG A 558 -26.82 0.67 14.07
C ARG A 558 -26.99 1.95 13.28
N TYR A 559 -26.79 1.89 11.96
CA TYR A 559 -26.95 3.05 11.06
C TYR A 559 -28.29 3.78 11.23
N ALA A 560 -29.39 3.02 11.26
CA ALA A 560 -30.74 3.58 11.38
C ALA A 560 -30.96 4.40 12.67
N GLN A 561 -30.34 3.99 13.78
CA GLN A 561 -30.45 4.73 15.06
C GLN A 561 -29.67 6.06 14.97
N HIS A 562 -28.45 6.04 14.44
CA HIS A 562 -27.69 7.26 14.23
C HIS A 562 -28.39 8.20 13.25
N LEU A 563 -29.00 7.66 12.18
CA LEU A 563 -29.76 8.44 11.23
C LEU A 563 -30.96 9.15 11.90
N HIS A 564 -31.69 8.42 12.72
CA HIS A 564 -32.80 8.99 13.49
C HIS A 564 -32.33 10.15 14.38
N ASN A 565 -31.28 9.94 15.16
CA ASN A 565 -30.70 10.95 16.05
C ASN A 565 -30.19 12.18 15.29
N VAL A 566 -29.53 11.97 14.14
CA VAL A 566 -29.04 13.07 13.29
C VAL A 566 -30.20 13.88 12.70
N LEU A 567 -31.22 13.21 12.15
CA LEU A 567 -32.38 13.90 11.55
C LEU A 567 -33.26 14.60 12.57
N ASP A 568 -33.37 14.09 13.77
CA ASP A 568 -34.12 14.74 14.84
C ASP A 568 -33.51 16.08 15.28
N VAL A 569 -32.19 16.20 15.22
CA VAL A 569 -31.48 17.41 15.69
C VAL A 569 -31.06 18.31 14.51
N VAL A 570 -30.33 17.77 13.55
CA VAL A 570 -29.80 18.52 12.40
C VAL A 570 -30.92 18.86 11.43
N GLY A 571 -31.80 17.88 11.15
CA GLY A 571 -32.89 18.02 10.19
C GLY A 571 -32.44 17.81 8.75
N VAL A 572 -33.37 18.11 7.84
CA VAL A 572 -33.19 17.98 6.39
C VAL A 572 -32.93 19.35 5.76
N ARG A 573 -32.08 19.40 4.73
CA ARG A 573 -31.73 20.62 3.99
C ARG A 573 -32.97 21.26 3.38
N GLY A 574 -33.05 22.61 3.39
CA GLY A 574 -34.14 23.34 2.77
C GLY A 574 -34.35 22.97 1.30
N GLY A 575 -35.58 22.64 0.94
CA GLY A 575 -35.95 22.20 -0.41
C GLY A 575 -35.75 20.68 -0.64
N VAL A 576 -35.16 19.95 0.29
CA VAL A 576 -35.04 18.48 0.28
C VAL A 576 -36.09 17.88 1.22
N LYS A 577 -36.79 16.84 0.75
CA LYS A 577 -37.79 16.14 1.57
C LYS A 577 -37.26 14.82 2.16
N HIS A 578 -36.37 14.18 1.44
CA HIS A 578 -35.86 12.86 1.78
C HIS A 578 -34.34 12.81 1.67
N VAL A 579 -33.69 12.24 2.67
CA VAL A 579 -32.25 11.97 2.65
C VAL A 579 -31.98 10.64 1.94
N ALA A 580 -30.78 10.49 1.43
CA ALA A 580 -30.29 9.26 0.80
C ALA A 580 -28.83 9.00 1.20
N ALA A 581 -28.29 7.85 0.88
CA ALA A 581 -26.89 7.55 1.09
C ALA A 581 -26.22 6.98 -0.17
N VAL A 582 -25.02 7.47 -0.47
CA VAL A 582 -24.24 7.00 -1.60
C VAL A 582 -22.92 6.40 -1.15
N HIS A 583 -22.50 5.30 -1.76
CA HIS A 583 -21.14 4.78 -1.66
C HIS A 583 -20.40 5.00 -2.97
N ALA A 584 -19.16 5.48 -2.88
CA ALA A 584 -18.21 5.38 -3.97
C ALA A 584 -17.47 4.04 -3.87
N LEU A 585 -17.38 3.32 -4.97
CA LEU A 585 -16.72 2.03 -5.10
C LEU A 585 -15.65 2.11 -6.19
N LEU A 586 -14.40 1.94 -5.82
CA LEU A 586 -13.26 1.97 -6.71
C LEU A 586 -12.92 0.55 -7.14
N LEU A 587 -13.15 0.25 -8.41
CA LEU A 587 -12.87 -1.05 -9.04
C LEU A 587 -11.73 -0.92 -10.06
N PRO A 588 -11.14 -2.02 -10.53
CA PRO A 588 -10.17 -1.99 -11.63
C PRO A 588 -10.66 -1.30 -12.91
N ARG A 589 -11.97 -1.36 -13.17
CA ARG A 589 -12.63 -0.74 -14.34
C ARG A 589 -12.95 0.75 -14.16
N GLY A 590 -12.85 1.31 -12.96
CA GLY A 590 -13.16 2.72 -12.68
C GLY A 590 -13.85 2.94 -11.35
N THR A 591 -14.25 4.20 -11.13
CA THR A 591 -14.98 4.62 -9.92
C THR A 591 -16.48 4.63 -10.21
N PHE A 592 -17.24 3.91 -9.39
CA PHE A 592 -18.69 3.82 -9.47
C PHE A 592 -19.33 4.33 -8.18
N PHE A 593 -20.47 4.99 -8.30
CA PHE A 593 -21.26 5.44 -7.18
C PHE A 593 -22.60 4.69 -7.18
N LEU A 594 -22.98 4.14 -6.02
CA LEU A 594 -24.22 3.38 -5.85
C LEU A 594 -25.13 4.10 -4.85
N CYS A 595 -26.38 4.37 -5.22
CA CYS A 595 -27.40 5.07 -4.42
C CYS A 595 -28.78 4.39 -4.60
N ASP A 596 -29.64 4.26 -3.56
CA ASP A 596 -29.47 4.53 -2.14
C ASP A 596 -29.06 3.25 -1.44
N THR A 597 -27.97 3.30 -0.65
CA THR A 597 -27.38 2.08 -0.05
C THR A 597 -27.75 1.87 1.42
N GLN A 598 -28.41 2.83 2.09
CA GLN A 598 -28.61 2.77 3.56
C GLN A 598 -29.95 3.31 4.08
N VAL A 599 -30.72 4.07 3.31
CA VAL A 599 -31.81 4.89 3.86
C VAL A 599 -33.21 4.38 3.49
N THR A 600 -33.54 4.34 2.20
CA THR A 600 -34.93 4.14 1.75
C THR A 600 -35.17 2.72 1.23
N PRO A 601 -35.96 1.87 1.94
CA PRO A 601 -36.20 0.48 1.53
C PRO A 601 -36.87 0.37 0.15
N GLU A 602 -38.01 1.05 -0.03
CA GLU A 602 -38.79 1.08 -1.27
C GLU A 602 -39.10 2.52 -1.65
N PRO A 603 -38.24 3.14 -2.49
CA PRO A 603 -38.41 4.55 -2.83
C PRO A 603 -39.57 4.77 -3.79
N THR A 604 -40.29 5.88 -3.62
CA THR A 604 -41.24 6.42 -4.60
C THR A 604 -40.51 7.09 -5.77
N VAL A 605 -41.24 7.38 -6.86
CA VAL A 605 -40.71 8.13 -8.03
C VAL A 605 -40.03 9.45 -7.60
N GLU A 606 -40.66 10.21 -6.71
CA GLU A 606 -40.11 11.47 -6.19
C GLU A 606 -38.86 11.27 -5.37
N GLN A 607 -38.79 10.21 -4.55
CA GLN A 607 -37.63 9.86 -3.74
C GLN A 607 -36.44 9.42 -4.63
N ILE A 608 -36.71 8.63 -5.68
CA ILE A 608 -35.68 8.24 -6.67
C ILE A 608 -35.12 9.49 -7.34
N ALA A 609 -36.00 10.41 -7.78
CA ALA A 609 -35.59 11.64 -8.43
C ALA A 609 -34.73 12.52 -7.49
N GLU A 610 -35.16 12.67 -6.25
CA GLU A 610 -34.45 13.48 -5.24
C GLU A 610 -33.10 12.87 -4.89
N ALA A 611 -33.05 11.56 -4.58
CA ALA A 611 -31.82 10.82 -4.30
C ALA A 611 -30.82 10.90 -5.47
N THR A 612 -31.31 10.79 -6.72
CA THR A 612 -30.48 10.95 -7.91
C THR A 612 -29.81 12.32 -7.98
N LEU A 613 -30.58 13.40 -7.79
CA LEU A 613 -30.04 14.77 -7.85
C LEU A 613 -29.05 15.04 -6.72
N LEU A 614 -29.32 14.57 -5.51
CA LEU A 614 -28.39 14.65 -4.39
C LEU A 614 -27.10 13.86 -4.64
N ALA A 615 -27.21 12.66 -5.23
CA ALA A 615 -26.03 11.85 -5.58
C ALA A 615 -25.19 12.49 -6.69
N VAL A 616 -25.82 13.15 -7.68
CA VAL A 616 -25.13 13.94 -8.72
C VAL A 616 -24.28 15.05 -8.09
N GLU A 617 -24.80 15.77 -7.09
CA GLU A 617 -24.02 16.78 -6.35
C GLU A 617 -22.79 16.12 -5.66
N ALA A 618 -22.98 14.97 -5.03
CA ALA A 618 -21.90 14.26 -4.37
C ALA A 618 -20.80 13.80 -5.34
N VAL A 619 -21.17 13.22 -6.51
CA VAL A 619 -20.20 12.79 -7.54
C VAL A 619 -19.34 13.96 -8.02
N ARG A 620 -19.95 15.14 -8.23
CA ARG A 620 -19.23 16.34 -8.67
C ARG A 620 -18.19 16.83 -7.66
N ARG A 621 -18.38 16.59 -6.35
CA ARG A 621 -17.39 16.94 -5.31
C ARG A 621 -16.09 16.16 -5.43
N PHE A 622 -16.12 14.97 -6.05
CA PHE A 622 -14.92 14.21 -6.40
C PHE A 622 -14.24 14.68 -7.69
N GLY A 623 -14.72 15.76 -8.32
CA GLY A 623 -14.22 16.23 -9.62
C GLY A 623 -14.62 15.33 -10.80
N ILE A 624 -15.62 14.47 -10.61
CA ILE A 624 -16.08 13.51 -11.60
C ILE A 624 -17.38 14.02 -12.25
N THR A 625 -17.46 13.95 -13.58
CA THR A 625 -18.71 14.23 -14.32
C THR A 625 -19.67 13.07 -14.12
N PRO A 626 -20.87 13.29 -13.55
CA PRO A 626 -21.84 12.23 -13.32
C PRO A 626 -22.47 11.75 -14.63
N LYS A 627 -22.44 10.44 -14.84
CA LYS A 627 -23.11 9.69 -15.91
C LYS A 627 -24.06 8.70 -15.25
N VAL A 628 -25.36 8.99 -15.31
CA VAL A 628 -26.36 8.35 -14.46
C VAL A 628 -27.10 7.24 -15.17
N ALA A 629 -27.25 6.10 -14.55
CA ALA A 629 -28.13 5.02 -14.99
C ALA A 629 -29.19 4.71 -13.92
N LEU A 630 -30.45 4.71 -14.30
CA LEU A 630 -31.54 4.19 -13.47
C LEU A 630 -31.67 2.69 -13.71
N LEU A 631 -31.30 1.89 -12.70
CA LEU A 631 -31.18 0.44 -12.83
C LEU A 631 -32.48 -0.31 -12.58
N SER A 632 -32.71 -1.35 -13.34
CA SER A 632 -33.85 -2.25 -13.23
C SER A 632 -33.49 -3.63 -13.79
N HIS A 633 -34.36 -4.61 -13.57
CA HIS A 633 -34.36 -5.86 -14.33
C HIS A 633 -34.96 -5.70 -15.74
N SER A 634 -35.54 -4.54 -16.04
CA SER A 634 -36.10 -4.14 -17.33
C SER A 634 -35.12 -3.30 -18.13
N ASN A 635 -35.13 -3.43 -19.46
CA ASN A 635 -34.45 -2.53 -20.40
C ASN A 635 -35.48 -1.76 -21.21
N PHE A 636 -35.58 -0.44 -20.99
CA PHE A 636 -36.33 0.52 -21.81
C PHE A 636 -37.78 0.05 -22.12
N GLY A 637 -38.52 -0.37 -21.09
CA GLY A 637 -39.92 -0.80 -21.23
C GLY A 637 -40.10 -2.30 -21.52
N SER A 638 -39.07 -3.13 -21.37
CA SER A 638 -39.19 -4.59 -21.59
C SER A 638 -40.03 -5.32 -20.54
N ALA A 639 -40.32 -4.68 -19.39
CA ALA A 639 -41.16 -5.20 -18.32
C ALA A 639 -41.97 -4.09 -17.66
N ASP A 640 -43.20 -4.42 -17.20
CA ASP A 640 -44.12 -3.49 -16.55
C ASP A 640 -44.36 -3.84 -15.06
N THR A 641 -43.36 -4.34 -14.39
CA THR A 641 -43.41 -4.50 -12.93
C THR A 641 -43.42 -3.15 -12.23
N GLU A 642 -44.02 -3.07 -11.06
CA GLU A 642 -44.10 -1.84 -10.27
C GLU A 642 -42.73 -1.17 -10.07
N SER A 643 -41.71 -1.98 -9.78
CA SER A 643 -40.31 -1.51 -9.61
C SER A 643 -39.74 -0.93 -10.90
N ALA A 644 -39.98 -1.57 -12.08
CA ALA A 644 -39.52 -1.08 -13.39
C ALA A 644 -40.23 0.22 -13.76
N CYS A 645 -41.56 0.27 -13.59
CA CYS A 645 -42.37 1.47 -13.83
C CYS A 645 -41.87 2.65 -12.96
N ARG A 646 -41.63 2.46 -11.68
CA ARG A 646 -41.09 3.51 -10.78
C ARG A 646 -39.77 4.11 -11.30
N MET A 647 -38.84 3.27 -11.77
CA MET A 647 -37.54 3.72 -12.31
C MET A 647 -37.75 4.46 -13.63
N ARG A 648 -38.63 3.98 -14.51
CA ARG A 648 -39.00 4.62 -15.77
C ARG A 648 -39.65 5.99 -15.55
N ASP A 649 -40.62 6.08 -14.63
CA ASP A 649 -41.34 7.31 -14.30
C ASP A 649 -40.48 8.36 -13.60
N ALA A 650 -39.40 7.95 -12.93
CA ALA A 650 -38.44 8.88 -12.32
C ALA A 650 -37.62 9.64 -13.38
N LEU A 651 -37.35 9.06 -14.54
CA LEU A 651 -36.51 9.67 -15.58
C LEU A 651 -37.05 11.02 -16.08
N PRO A 652 -38.32 11.19 -16.49
CA PRO A 652 -38.87 12.47 -16.91
C PRO A 652 -38.85 13.51 -15.77
N VAL A 653 -39.09 13.11 -14.54
CA VAL A 653 -39.02 14.01 -13.37
C VAL A 653 -37.61 14.55 -13.17
N ILE A 654 -36.60 13.68 -13.30
CA ILE A 654 -35.20 14.09 -13.17
C ILE A 654 -34.80 15.01 -14.34
N ARG A 655 -35.15 14.65 -15.57
CA ARG A 655 -34.87 15.46 -16.76
C ARG A 655 -35.51 16.84 -16.72
N GLN A 656 -36.69 16.95 -16.13
CA GLN A 656 -37.36 18.26 -15.96
C GLN A 656 -36.56 19.14 -14.95
N ARG A 657 -36.00 18.57 -13.88
CA ARG A 657 -35.25 19.28 -12.85
C ARG A 657 -33.79 19.54 -13.24
N ALA A 658 -33.21 18.68 -14.08
CA ALA A 658 -31.82 18.73 -14.53
C ALA A 658 -31.71 18.36 -16.02
N PRO A 659 -32.10 19.27 -16.94
CA PRO A 659 -32.18 18.96 -18.37
C PRO A 659 -30.84 18.62 -19.02
N ASP A 660 -29.73 19.15 -18.48
CA ASP A 660 -28.38 18.97 -19.00
C ASP A 660 -27.68 17.71 -18.39
N LEU A 661 -28.36 16.97 -17.51
CA LEU A 661 -27.79 15.80 -16.90
C LEU A 661 -27.73 14.63 -17.88
N GLU A 662 -26.56 14.02 -18.04
CA GLU A 662 -26.38 12.80 -18.82
C GLU A 662 -26.95 11.62 -18.03
N ILE A 663 -28.21 11.30 -18.30
CA ILE A 663 -28.99 10.27 -17.59
C ILE A 663 -29.83 9.44 -18.56
N GLU A 664 -29.91 8.13 -18.30
CA GLU A 664 -30.74 7.21 -19.05
C GLU A 664 -31.28 6.10 -18.15
N GLY A 665 -32.34 5.44 -18.61
CA GLY A 665 -32.96 4.26 -17.97
C GLY A 665 -34.48 4.21 -18.27
N GLU A 666 -35.18 3.25 -17.72
CA GLU A 666 -34.66 2.13 -16.85
C GLU A 666 -33.88 1.12 -17.69
N MET A 667 -32.80 0.58 -17.13
CA MET A 667 -31.98 -0.41 -17.84
C MET A 667 -31.32 -1.42 -16.90
N GLN A 668 -30.90 -2.55 -17.45
CA GLN A 668 -30.12 -3.56 -16.73
C GLN A 668 -28.69 -3.08 -16.48
N GLY A 669 -28.04 -3.68 -15.48
CA GLY A 669 -26.69 -3.28 -15.05
C GLY A 669 -25.61 -3.41 -16.13
N ASP A 670 -25.68 -4.42 -16.99
CA ASP A 670 -24.77 -4.62 -18.11
C ASP A 670 -24.93 -3.52 -19.18
N SER A 671 -26.18 -3.15 -19.49
CA SER A 671 -26.49 -2.03 -20.39
C SER A 671 -26.00 -0.68 -19.85
N ALA A 672 -25.99 -0.52 -18.52
CA ALA A 672 -25.49 0.69 -17.88
C ALA A 672 -23.95 0.86 -18.02
N VAL A 673 -23.19 -0.21 -17.89
CA VAL A 673 -21.72 -0.16 -17.86
C VAL A 673 -21.05 -0.58 -19.17
N THR A 674 -21.84 -1.05 -20.17
CA THR A 674 -21.33 -1.44 -21.48
C THR A 674 -22.12 -0.74 -22.59
N GLU A 675 -21.48 0.25 -23.20
CA GLU A 675 -22.11 1.09 -24.24
C GLU A 675 -22.60 0.30 -25.45
N GLU A 676 -21.84 -0.70 -25.88
CA GLU A 676 -22.19 -1.55 -27.04
C GLU A 676 -23.46 -2.33 -26.79
N ILE A 677 -23.68 -2.87 -25.59
CA ILE A 677 -24.92 -3.56 -25.20
C ILE A 677 -26.09 -2.58 -25.23
N ARG A 678 -25.90 -1.41 -24.60
CA ARG A 678 -26.91 -0.37 -24.54
C ARG A 678 -27.32 0.12 -25.94
N ASN A 679 -26.33 0.47 -26.77
CA ASN A 679 -26.60 1.02 -28.10
C ASN A 679 -27.26 0.02 -29.05
N ARG A 680 -27.07 -1.29 -28.85
CA ARG A 680 -27.78 -2.34 -29.56
C ARG A 680 -29.28 -2.36 -29.21
N LEU A 681 -29.61 -2.10 -27.94
CA LEU A 681 -30.98 -2.15 -27.45
C LEU A 681 -31.68 -0.79 -27.63
N PHE A 682 -30.95 0.30 -27.46
CA PHE A 682 -31.47 1.67 -27.49
C PHE A 682 -30.46 2.65 -28.11
N PRO A 683 -30.37 2.69 -29.47
CA PRO A 683 -29.36 3.54 -30.15
C PRO A 683 -29.49 5.05 -29.92
N SER A 684 -30.67 5.54 -29.52
CA SER A 684 -30.94 6.94 -29.21
C SER A 684 -30.68 7.32 -27.76
N SER A 685 -29.98 6.49 -26.99
CA SER A 685 -29.59 6.76 -25.61
C SER A 685 -28.78 8.06 -25.49
N ARG A 686 -29.13 8.90 -24.51
CA ARG A 686 -28.35 10.11 -24.19
C ARG A 686 -27.08 9.82 -23.41
N LEU A 687 -26.99 8.65 -22.79
CA LEU A 687 -25.81 8.23 -22.01
C LEU A 687 -24.71 7.78 -22.97
N GLN A 688 -23.51 8.37 -22.86
CA GLN A 688 -22.34 8.02 -23.66
C GLN A 688 -21.29 7.31 -22.79
N GLY A 689 -20.72 6.23 -23.29
CA GLY A 689 -19.77 5.41 -22.51
C GLY A 689 -20.44 4.66 -21.36
N ALA A 690 -19.70 4.30 -20.35
CA ALA A 690 -20.20 3.64 -19.14
C ALA A 690 -20.80 4.64 -18.15
N ALA A 691 -21.93 4.27 -17.51
CA ALA A 691 -22.43 5.00 -16.34
C ALA A 691 -21.46 4.88 -15.18
N ASN A 692 -21.33 5.94 -14.39
CA ASN A 692 -20.55 5.94 -13.15
C ASN A 692 -21.39 6.22 -11.88
N LEU A 693 -22.64 6.65 -12.04
CA LEU A 693 -23.62 6.77 -10.95
C LEU A 693 -24.80 5.84 -11.22
N LEU A 694 -24.92 4.84 -10.36
CA LEU A 694 -25.90 3.75 -10.48
C LEU A 694 -27.00 3.95 -9.42
N ILE A 695 -28.20 4.25 -9.87
CA ILE A 695 -29.38 4.44 -9.00
C ILE A 695 -30.14 3.13 -8.95
N MET A 696 -30.28 2.58 -7.77
CA MET A 696 -30.90 1.28 -7.53
C MET A 696 -32.40 1.40 -7.24
N PRO A 697 -33.20 0.40 -7.61
CA PRO A 697 -34.65 0.45 -7.42
C PRO A 697 -35.12 0.26 -5.98
N THR A 698 -34.30 -0.36 -5.13
CA THR A 698 -34.58 -0.63 -3.72
C THR A 698 -33.29 -0.66 -2.90
N LEU A 699 -33.43 -0.54 -1.57
CA LEU A 699 -32.31 -0.67 -0.64
C LEU A 699 -31.63 -2.04 -0.75
N ASP A 700 -32.40 -3.12 -0.87
CA ASP A 700 -31.86 -4.47 -0.98
C ASP A 700 -31.01 -4.60 -2.24
N ALA A 701 -31.51 -4.12 -3.41
CA ALA A 701 -30.74 -4.15 -4.65
C ALA A 701 -29.44 -3.36 -4.52
N ALA A 702 -29.49 -2.19 -3.90
CA ALA A 702 -28.31 -1.32 -3.70
C ALA A 702 -27.27 -1.96 -2.76
N ASN A 703 -27.71 -2.47 -1.61
CA ASN A 703 -26.84 -3.05 -0.60
C ASN A 703 -26.20 -4.35 -1.07
N ILE A 704 -26.99 -5.25 -1.68
CA ILE A 704 -26.51 -6.52 -2.23
C ILE A 704 -25.49 -6.24 -3.35
N ALA A 705 -25.83 -5.37 -4.32
CA ALA A 705 -24.94 -5.02 -5.40
C ALA A 705 -23.62 -4.41 -4.89
N PHE A 706 -23.70 -3.45 -3.96
CA PHE A 706 -22.54 -2.81 -3.35
C PHE A 706 -21.63 -3.83 -2.65
N THR A 707 -22.18 -4.67 -1.79
CA THR A 707 -21.39 -5.64 -1.01
C THR A 707 -20.77 -6.72 -1.90
N LEU A 708 -21.49 -7.22 -2.91
CA LEU A 708 -20.97 -8.19 -3.88
C LEU A 708 -19.89 -7.60 -4.77
N LEU A 709 -20.11 -6.42 -5.35
CA LEU A 709 -19.12 -5.75 -6.19
C LEU A 709 -17.86 -5.39 -5.42
N ARG A 710 -18.00 -4.98 -4.16
CA ARG A 710 -16.85 -4.72 -3.28
C ARG A 710 -16.05 -5.99 -3.01
N ALA A 711 -16.71 -7.08 -2.67
CA ALA A 711 -16.06 -8.34 -2.29
C ALA A 711 -15.44 -9.05 -3.50
N LEU A 712 -16.18 -9.19 -4.61
CA LEU A 712 -15.76 -9.93 -5.81
C LEU A 712 -14.84 -9.11 -6.72
N GLY A 713 -15.01 -7.79 -6.73
CA GLY A 713 -14.21 -6.88 -7.54
C GLY A 713 -12.97 -6.33 -6.81
N GLU A 714 -12.65 -6.83 -5.61
CA GLU A 714 -11.57 -6.31 -4.76
C GLU A 714 -11.64 -4.77 -4.60
N GLY A 715 -12.87 -4.26 -4.50
CA GLY A 715 -13.17 -2.85 -4.54
C GLY A 715 -12.87 -2.14 -3.21
N LEU A 716 -12.28 -0.96 -3.30
CA LEU A 716 -12.16 -0.04 -2.17
C LEU A 716 -13.40 0.86 -2.11
N SER A 717 -13.99 1.03 -0.92
CA SER A 717 -15.19 1.85 -0.74
C SER A 717 -14.92 3.13 0.04
N ILE A 718 -15.61 4.21 -0.35
CA ILE A 718 -15.68 5.48 0.38
C ILE A 718 -17.16 5.72 0.70
N GLY A 719 -17.48 5.93 1.96
CA GLY A 719 -18.85 6.09 2.41
C GLY A 719 -19.22 5.18 3.59
N PRO A 720 -20.53 5.15 3.98
CA PRO A 720 -21.67 5.82 3.34
C PRO A 720 -21.60 7.35 3.48
N ILE A 721 -21.91 8.07 2.41
CA ILE A 721 -22.02 9.52 2.39
C ILE A 721 -23.51 9.84 2.54
N LEU A 722 -23.92 10.44 3.66
CA LEU A 722 -25.29 10.87 3.87
C LEU A 722 -25.56 12.14 3.03
N LEU A 723 -26.65 12.13 2.30
CA LEU A 723 -27.05 13.20 1.37
C LEU A 723 -28.34 13.86 1.87
N GLY A 724 -28.42 15.19 1.76
CA GLY A 724 -29.65 15.93 2.03
C GLY A 724 -29.85 16.35 3.49
N ALA A 725 -28.94 16.09 4.40
CA ALA A 725 -28.96 16.66 5.74
C ALA A 725 -28.78 18.18 5.72
N ALA A 726 -29.38 18.90 6.67
CA ALA A 726 -29.33 20.37 6.72
C ALA A 726 -27.92 20.92 6.96
N GLN A 727 -27.07 20.14 7.62
CA GLN A 727 -25.66 20.45 7.86
C GLN A 727 -24.82 19.17 7.62
N PRO A 728 -23.51 19.28 7.35
CA PRO A 728 -22.67 18.13 7.05
C PRO A 728 -22.64 17.13 8.22
N ALA A 729 -23.22 15.96 7.99
CA ALA A 729 -23.28 14.89 8.98
C ALA A 729 -23.16 13.56 8.26
N HIS A 730 -22.16 12.75 8.61
CA HIS A 730 -21.97 11.44 8.00
C HIS A 730 -22.04 10.33 9.04
N ILE A 731 -22.72 9.27 8.65
CA ILE A 731 -22.95 8.10 9.49
C ILE A 731 -22.17 6.94 8.86
N LEU A 732 -21.18 6.46 9.55
CA LEU A 732 -20.34 5.34 9.11
C LEU A 732 -21.01 3.99 9.44
N ILE A 733 -20.35 2.92 9.08
CA ILE A 733 -20.74 1.55 9.44
C ILE A 733 -19.64 0.89 10.29
N PRO A 734 -19.94 -0.07 11.18
CA PRO A 734 -18.96 -0.69 12.07
C PRO A 734 -17.76 -1.34 11.37
N SER A 735 -17.86 -1.68 10.08
CA SER A 735 -16.76 -2.24 9.29
C SER A 735 -15.83 -1.20 8.66
N VAL A 736 -15.99 0.09 8.98
CA VAL A 736 -15.13 1.16 8.45
C VAL A 736 -13.69 1.00 8.95
N THR A 737 -12.74 1.23 8.07
CA THR A 737 -11.30 1.25 8.39
C THR A 737 -10.86 2.65 8.87
N VAL A 738 -9.69 2.76 9.49
CA VAL A 738 -9.07 4.04 9.86
C VAL A 738 -9.01 4.96 8.63
N ARG A 739 -8.51 4.47 7.48
CA ARG A 739 -8.48 5.23 6.23
C ARG A 739 -9.87 5.67 5.74
N GLY A 740 -10.88 4.81 5.92
CA GLY A 740 -12.27 5.16 5.64
C GLY A 740 -12.75 6.36 6.46
N ILE A 741 -12.40 6.41 7.75
CA ILE A 741 -12.72 7.55 8.64
C ILE A 741 -12.00 8.82 8.16
N VAL A 742 -10.70 8.74 7.81
CA VAL A 742 -9.93 9.88 7.28
C VAL A 742 -10.54 10.40 5.97
N ASN A 743 -10.91 9.52 5.04
CA ASN A 743 -11.58 9.90 3.79
C ASN A 743 -12.90 10.64 4.05
N MET A 744 -13.71 10.11 4.96
CA MET A 744 -14.99 10.72 5.32
C MET A 744 -14.81 12.03 6.08
N SER A 745 -13.73 12.17 6.87
CA SER A 745 -13.37 13.43 7.52
C SER A 745 -13.08 14.56 6.52
N ALA A 746 -12.29 14.26 5.49
CA ALA A 746 -12.00 15.21 4.43
C ALA A 746 -13.27 15.61 3.65
N LEU A 747 -14.15 14.64 3.34
CA LEU A 747 -15.44 14.90 2.69
C LEU A 747 -16.34 15.80 3.55
N ALA A 748 -16.48 15.51 4.83
CA ALA A 748 -17.27 16.31 5.76
C ALA A 748 -16.78 17.77 5.82
N VAL A 749 -15.47 17.97 5.82
CA VAL A 749 -14.85 19.31 5.78
C VAL A 749 -15.17 20.05 4.46
N VAL A 750 -15.04 19.39 3.32
CA VAL A 750 -15.36 20.00 2.01
C VAL A 750 -16.84 20.36 1.92
N GLU A 751 -17.73 19.54 2.47
CA GLU A 751 -19.16 19.88 2.57
C GLU A 751 -19.40 21.09 3.47
N ALA A 752 -18.70 21.17 4.60
CA ALA A 752 -18.79 22.31 5.50
C ALA A 752 -18.26 23.63 4.86
N GLN A 753 -17.23 23.54 4.02
CA GLN A 753 -16.74 24.68 3.24
C GLN A 753 -17.79 25.19 2.25
N ALA A 754 -18.50 24.27 1.59
CA ALA A 754 -19.55 24.61 0.61
C ALA A 754 -20.82 25.15 1.27
N ALA A 755 -21.12 24.76 2.52
CA ALA A 755 -22.29 25.20 3.29
C ALA A 755 -22.08 26.57 3.95
N ALA A 756 -20.84 27.04 4.15
CA ALA A 756 -20.54 28.35 4.70
C ALA A 756 -21.02 29.45 3.74
N PRO A 757 -21.71 30.51 4.21
CA PRO A 757 -22.05 31.64 3.36
C PRO A 757 -20.76 32.22 2.76
N ARG A 758 -20.70 32.36 1.42
CA ARG A 758 -19.61 33.08 0.75
C ARG A 758 -19.55 34.47 1.30
N SER A 759 -18.52 34.79 2.09
CA SER A 759 -18.24 36.11 2.65
C SER A 759 -17.87 37.11 1.56
#